data_fb9f56b99fac7b6d9e9b864f1ad45a02
#
_entry.id   fb9f56b99fac7b6d9e9b864f1ad45a02
#
_cell.length_a   1.000
_cell.length_b   1.000
_cell.length_c   1.000
_cell.angle_alpha   90.00
_cell.angle_beta   90.00
_cell.angle_gamma   90.00
#
_symmetry.space_group_name_H-M   'P 1'
#
loop_
_entity.id
_entity.type
_entity.pdbx_description
1 polymer ?
#
loop_
_entity_poly.entity_id
_entity_poly.type
_entity_poly.pdbx_seq_one_letter_code
_entity_poly.pdbx_strand_id
1 'polypeptide(L)'
;MEKNEYIEIKGAKAHNLKDASLSIPRGKFVVVTGLSGSGKSSLAFDTIYAEGQRRYMDTLSTYAKHFMGILEKPEVESITGLSPIIAIEQKTTGNNPRSTVGTITEIYDFLRLFYARASTAYSPQTGKPMIRYTDEQIVSLIMQNYKDRKCYLLAPVVRGRKGHYKELLEQMRKRGYTQVRIDGEICELAEVAALDRYKAHFVELVIDRLKPSEKDAKRIKDSVMSALNYGKGSVAIMDMETGVLSHYSKHLVCPDTGLSLAEPAPHSFSFNSPQGYCQHCKGLGNIVDVNMDSIIPDRSLSIAEGGIIPLGKIRETKKFDVIRSIARKYNFSLYDPIEDLPDEMLSLVVFGSDELFRVGEGSASEMVSYSGIVGDINEKIVCPVCGGTRLNQETTYFKIDGKTISEVAAMEISQLKEWLHSLDGKLSGREGIIARDILKELKDRVGFLLDVGLDYLSLDRATASLSGGESQRIRLATQIGSKLVNVLYILDEPSIGLHQRDNRKLIASLKKLRDEGNSVMVVEHDAETMMEADWLVDVGPGAGADGGHICFNGPVSEIRNGCSATLDYLSGAKSIEVPVQRRVGNGLTLGLRGARGNNLKNVDVDFPLGMFIGISGVSGSGKSTLINETLMPILKNRFYNAKLQPLPYDDIVGVENIDKLIEIDQSPIGRTPRSNPATFTGVFNDIRTLFEATPDAKVRGFKAGRFSFNVPGGRCEECKGAGIKVIEMNFLPSVNVVCNECRGRRYKDDTLAVKYKGKNINDVLEMPISEAYEFFENIPSIAQKLKALVDVGLGYVRLGQSAVTLSGGESQRMKLATELARKGTGNTLYILDEPTTGLHFDDIKVLLGVLQQLVEQGNTVIIIEHNLDILKSVDYIFDMGPEGGRRGGMIVASGTPEQLAADPDSVTGPFLKEIL
;
A
#
# COMPACT_ATOMS: atom_id res chain seq x y z
N MET A 1 5.11 -11.35 -44.07
CA MET A 1 5.30 -11.98 -42.75
C MET A 1 3.99 -12.65 -42.40
N GLU A 2 3.94 -13.97 -42.44
CA GLU A 2 2.81 -14.72 -41.92
C GLU A 2 2.60 -14.35 -40.45
N LYS A 3 1.41 -13.91 -40.10
CA LYS A 3 1.04 -13.69 -38.69
C LYS A 3 1.08 -15.03 -37.98
N ASN A 4 2.08 -15.30 -37.14
CA ASN A 4 2.05 -16.44 -36.23
C ASN A 4 0.78 -16.29 -35.35
N GLU A 5 -0.19 -17.15 -35.59
CA GLU A 5 -1.46 -17.14 -34.85
C GLU A 5 -1.30 -17.71 -33.44
N TYR A 6 -0.18 -18.37 -33.19
CA TYR A 6 0.11 -19.04 -31.92
C TYR A 6 1.46 -18.59 -31.31
N ILE A 7 1.54 -18.61 -30.00
CA ILE A 7 2.76 -18.63 -29.22
C ILE A 7 3.15 -20.10 -29.07
N GLU A 8 4.24 -20.52 -29.70
CA GLU A 8 4.73 -21.89 -29.61
C GLU A 8 5.87 -21.98 -28.62
N ILE A 9 5.74 -22.86 -27.63
CA ILE A 9 6.72 -23.15 -26.58
C ILE A 9 7.19 -24.58 -26.78
N LYS A 10 8.51 -24.79 -26.81
CA LYS A 10 9.12 -26.11 -26.93
C LYS A 10 10.16 -26.32 -25.84
N GLY A 11 10.04 -27.43 -25.11
CA GLY A 11 11.03 -27.87 -24.16
C GLY A 11 11.24 -26.97 -22.96
N ALA A 12 10.17 -26.46 -22.32
CA ALA A 12 10.28 -25.68 -21.09
C ALA A 12 10.62 -26.56 -19.91
N LYS A 13 11.71 -26.22 -19.16
CA LYS A 13 12.27 -26.99 -18.04
C LYS A 13 12.51 -26.15 -16.79
N ALA A 14 11.96 -24.92 -16.74
CA ALA A 14 12.12 -24.06 -15.58
C ALA A 14 11.51 -24.71 -14.31
N HIS A 15 12.30 -24.75 -13.25
CA HIS A 15 11.92 -25.32 -11.95
C HIS A 15 11.42 -26.77 -12.02
N ASN A 16 10.11 -26.99 -11.84
CA ASN A 16 9.49 -28.31 -11.88
C ASN A 16 8.90 -28.72 -13.23
N LEU A 17 8.97 -27.85 -14.24
CA LEU A 17 8.47 -28.16 -15.57
C LEU A 17 9.26 -29.32 -16.21
N LYS A 18 8.55 -30.28 -16.81
CA LYS A 18 9.11 -31.50 -17.39
C LYS A 18 8.99 -31.47 -18.89
N ASP A 19 9.89 -30.71 -19.54
CA ASP A 19 9.99 -30.64 -21.01
C ASP A 19 8.65 -30.23 -21.66
N ALA A 20 7.99 -29.23 -21.02
CA ALA A 20 6.65 -28.80 -21.40
C ALA A 20 6.67 -28.13 -22.79
N SER A 21 5.85 -28.65 -23.70
CA SER A 21 5.70 -28.11 -25.05
C SER A 21 4.22 -27.91 -25.35
N LEU A 22 3.86 -26.68 -25.79
CA LEU A 22 2.45 -26.29 -26.05
C LEU A 22 2.36 -25.12 -27.02
N SER A 23 1.18 -24.96 -27.62
CA SER A 23 0.82 -23.86 -28.51
C SER A 23 -0.35 -23.09 -27.90
N ILE A 24 -0.20 -21.79 -27.72
CA ILE A 24 -1.20 -20.90 -27.12
C ILE A 24 -1.67 -19.90 -28.17
N PRO A 25 -3.00 -19.76 -28.44
CA PRO A 25 -3.49 -18.86 -29.45
C PRO A 25 -3.30 -17.39 -29.03
N ARG A 26 -2.93 -16.53 -29.99
CA ARG A 26 -2.82 -15.08 -29.79
C ARG A 26 -4.18 -14.40 -29.91
N GLY A 27 -4.31 -13.22 -29.32
CA GLY A 27 -5.56 -12.47 -29.33
C GLY A 27 -6.70 -13.13 -28.58
N LYS A 28 -6.37 -14.00 -27.61
CA LYS A 28 -7.32 -14.74 -26.79
C LYS A 28 -7.13 -14.45 -25.30
N PHE A 29 -8.19 -14.68 -24.55
CA PHE A 29 -8.19 -14.73 -23.10
C PHE A 29 -7.86 -16.16 -22.67
N VAL A 30 -6.64 -16.37 -22.18
CA VAL A 30 -6.07 -17.68 -21.82
C VAL A 30 -5.94 -17.76 -20.30
N VAL A 31 -6.39 -18.83 -19.71
CA VAL A 31 -6.17 -19.10 -18.28
C VAL A 31 -5.20 -20.26 -18.13
N VAL A 32 -4.17 -20.07 -17.30
CA VAL A 32 -3.22 -21.10 -16.87
C VAL A 32 -3.60 -21.52 -15.45
N THR A 33 -3.95 -22.77 -15.26
CA THR A 33 -4.46 -23.33 -14.01
C THR A 33 -3.75 -24.62 -13.60
N GLY A 34 -4.15 -25.22 -12.48
CA GLY A 34 -3.64 -26.46 -11.93
C GLY A 34 -3.42 -26.37 -10.41
N LEU A 35 -2.97 -27.46 -9.80
CA LEU A 35 -2.69 -27.54 -8.35
C LEU A 35 -1.65 -26.52 -7.88
N SER A 36 -1.70 -26.12 -6.59
CA SER A 36 -0.64 -25.29 -6.00
C SER A 36 0.70 -26.03 -6.10
N GLY A 37 1.76 -25.33 -6.59
CA GLY A 37 3.07 -25.95 -6.83
C GLY A 37 3.17 -26.87 -8.06
N SER A 38 2.17 -26.87 -8.97
CA SER A 38 2.22 -27.69 -10.20
C SER A 38 3.14 -27.13 -11.28
N GLY A 39 3.53 -25.82 -11.23
CA GLY A 39 4.41 -25.19 -12.21
C GLY A 39 3.75 -24.11 -13.07
N LYS A 40 2.55 -23.64 -12.71
CA LYS A 40 1.83 -22.56 -13.41
C LYS A 40 2.67 -21.28 -13.55
N SER A 41 3.16 -20.78 -12.42
CA SER A 41 3.97 -19.56 -12.38
C SER A 41 5.31 -19.76 -13.09
N SER A 42 5.88 -20.98 -13.01
CA SER A 42 7.10 -21.35 -13.75
C SER A 42 6.89 -21.29 -15.27
N LEU A 43 5.70 -21.66 -15.76
CA LEU A 43 5.36 -21.54 -17.17
C LEU A 43 5.12 -20.07 -17.56
N ALA A 44 4.24 -19.37 -16.83
CA ALA A 44 3.80 -18.02 -17.22
C ALA A 44 4.89 -16.96 -16.98
N PHE A 45 5.53 -16.97 -15.79
CA PHE A 45 6.46 -15.92 -15.38
C PHE A 45 7.92 -16.32 -15.62
N ASP A 46 8.37 -17.48 -15.12
CA ASP A 46 9.78 -17.84 -15.20
C ASP A 46 10.19 -18.33 -16.62
N THR A 47 9.21 -18.68 -17.48
CA THR A 47 9.47 -19.09 -18.86
C THR A 47 9.02 -18.04 -19.88
N ILE A 48 7.71 -17.78 -20.01
CA ILE A 48 7.17 -16.92 -21.08
C ILE A 48 7.54 -15.46 -20.83
N TYR A 49 7.27 -14.92 -19.64
CA TYR A 49 7.58 -13.53 -19.30
C TYR A 49 9.08 -13.28 -19.28
N ALA A 50 9.86 -14.17 -18.66
CA ALA A 50 11.31 -14.04 -18.59
C ALA A 50 11.96 -13.99 -19.98
N GLU A 51 11.53 -14.84 -20.92
CA GLU A 51 12.04 -14.81 -22.30
C GLU A 51 11.60 -13.55 -23.05
N GLY A 52 10.36 -13.09 -22.86
CA GLY A 52 9.91 -11.85 -23.48
C GLY A 52 10.65 -10.62 -22.94
N GLN A 53 10.88 -10.57 -21.64
CA GLN A 53 11.67 -9.51 -21.00
C GLN A 53 13.13 -9.54 -21.51
N ARG A 54 13.73 -10.73 -21.59
CA ARG A 54 15.09 -10.89 -22.13
C ARG A 54 15.18 -10.37 -23.56
N ARG A 55 14.23 -10.71 -24.45
CA ARG A 55 14.19 -10.21 -25.84
C ARG A 55 14.04 -8.70 -25.90
N TYR A 56 13.18 -8.13 -25.04
CA TYR A 56 13.04 -6.67 -24.95
C TYR A 56 14.36 -6.01 -24.54
N MET A 57 15.04 -6.56 -23.52
CA MET A 57 16.35 -6.08 -23.09
C MET A 57 17.41 -6.19 -24.18
N ASP A 58 17.33 -7.21 -25.04
CA ASP A 58 18.24 -7.39 -26.18
C ASP A 58 18.10 -6.28 -27.24
N THR A 59 16.97 -5.58 -27.29
CA THR A 59 16.76 -4.42 -28.17
C THR A 59 17.41 -3.12 -27.67
N LEU A 60 17.76 -3.08 -26.36
CA LEU A 60 18.33 -1.89 -25.75
C LEU A 60 19.81 -1.68 -26.11
N SER A 61 20.28 -0.45 -25.96
CA SER A 61 21.70 -0.11 -26.22
C SER A 61 22.63 -0.88 -25.26
N THR A 62 23.87 -1.11 -25.69
CA THR A 62 24.90 -1.79 -24.86
C THR A 62 25.12 -1.10 -23.53
N TYR A 63 25.02 0.23 -23.50
CA TYR A 63 25.11 1.01 -22.26
C TYR A 63 23.95 0.69 -21.28
N ALA A 64 22.71 0.65 -21.77
CA ALA A 64 21.56 0.28 -20.96
C ALA A 64 21.65 -1.16 -20.44
N LYS A 65 22.10 -2.12 -21.28
CA LYS A 65 22.35 -3.52 -20.88
C LYS A 65 23.37 -3.63 -19.74
N HIS A 66 24.44 -2.83 -19.78
CA HIS A 66 25.47 -2.84 -18.74
C HIS A 66 24.93 -2.35 -17.37
N PHE A 67 23.99 -1.38 -17.39
CA PHE A 67 23.35 -0.85 -16.19
C PHE A 67 22.28 -1.79 -15.60
N MET A 68 21.53 -2.49 -16.47
CA MET A 68 20.38 -3.29 -16.07
C MET A 68 20.73 -4.77 -15.79
N GLY A 69 21.98 -5.15 -16.05
CA GLY A 69 22.43 -6.54 -15.89
C GLY A 69 22.03 -7.44 -17.08
N ILE A 70 22.67 -8.60 -17.17
CA ILE A 70 22.35 -9.62 -18.17
C ILE A 70 21.29 -10.54 -17.56
N LEU A 71 20.11 -10.59 -18.18
CA LEU A 71 19.09 -11.57 -17.82
C LEU A 71 19.51 -12.96 -18.33
N GLU A 72 19.48 -13.95 -17.47
CA GLU A 72 19.72 -15.34 -17.85
C GLU A 72 18.61 -15.82 -18.79
N LYS A 73 19.00 -16.63 -19.77
CA LYS A 73 18.01 -17.26 -20.65
C LYS A 73 17.25 -18.30 -19.84
N PRO A 74 15.89 -18.28 -19.86
CA PRO A 74 15.12 -19.33 -19.20
C PRO A 74 15.44 -20.70 -19.81
N GLU A 75 15.29 -21.74 -19.02
CA GLU A 75 15.50 -23.12 -19.43
C GLU A 75 14.39 -23.60 -20.39
N VAL A 76 14.49 -23.19 -21.63
CA VAL A 76 13.54 -23.51 -22.71
C VAL A 76 14.31 -23.66 -24.03
N GLU A 77 13.91 -24.63 -24.84
CA GLU A 77 14.55 -24.84 -26.15
C GLU A 77 14.25 -23.66 -27.09
N SER A 78 12.98 -23.36 -27.29
CA SER A 78 12.56 -22.23 -28.11
C SER A 78 11.16 -21.74 -27.76
N ILE A 79 10.94 -20.42 -27.89
CA ILE A 79 9.63 -19.80 -27.89
C ILE A 79 9.50 -18.93 -29.13
N THR A 80 8.44 -19.11 -29.90
CA THR A 80 8.14 -18.30 -31.10
C THR A 80 6.78 -17.62 -30.97
N GLY A 81 6.52 -16.59 -31.76
CA GLY A 81 5.22 -15.88 -31.76
C GLY A 81 4.99 -14.91 -30.60
N LEU A 82 5.98 -14.61 -29.75
CA LEU A 82 5.83 -13.67 -28.64
C LEU A 82 5.63 -12.24 -29.14
N SER A 83 4.60 -11.58 -28.60
CA SER A 83 4.41 -10.12 -28.62
C SER A 83 5.23 -9.45 -27.52
N PRO A 84 5.35 -8.11 -27.49
CA PRO A 84 5.78 -7.40 -26.28
C PRO A 84 4.95 -7.84 -25.06
N ILE A 85 5.60 -8.03 -23.92
CA ILE A 85 4.96 -8.61 -22.73
C ILE A 85 4.91 -7.60 -21.60
N ILE A 86 3.76 -7.52 -20.92
CA ILE A 86 3.56 -6.78 -19.68
C ILE A 86 3.07 -7.73 -18.61
N ALA A 87 3.82 -7.85 -17.52
CA ALA A 87 3.40 -8.63 -16.35
C ALA A 87 2.82 -7.75 -15.26
N ILE A 88 1.73 -8.22 -14.66
CA ILE A 88 1.05 -7.56 -13.54
C ILE A 88 1.02 -8.55 -12.36
N GLU A 89 2.08 -8.50 -11.54
CA GLU A 89 2.25 -9.34 -10.36
C GLU A 89 1.57 -8.72 -9.15
N GLN A 90 1.29 -9.55 -8.12
CA GLN A 90 0.70 -9.12 -6.85
C GLN A 90 1.64 -8.33 -5.94
N LYS A 91 2.95 -8.34 -6.19
CA LYS A 91 3.92 -7.68 -5.30
C LYS A 91 3.55 -6.22 -5.10
N THR A 92 3.35 -5.86 -3.84
CA THR A 92 3.08 -4.48 -3.41
C THR A 92 4.19 -3.56 -3.92
N THR A 93 3.80 -2.52 -4.62
CA THR A 93 4.69 -1.44 -5.03
C THR A 93 5.33 -0.81 -3.81
N GLY A 94 6.61 -0.53 -3.93
CA GLY A 94 7.52 -0.11 -2.87
C GLY A 94 6.95 0.84 -1.81
N ASN A 95 7.53 0.79 -0.63
CA ASN A 95 7.19 1.55 0.58
C ASN A 95 7.41 3.08 0.45
N ASN A 96 7.16 3.68 -0.72
CA ASN A 96 7.28 5.12 -0.87
C ASN A 96 6.06 5.80 -0.22
N PRO A 97 6.23 6.53 0.90
CA PRO A 97 5.12 7.14 1.62
C PRO A 97 4.42 8.27 0.85
N ARG A 98 5.00 8.72 -0.26
CA ARG A 98 4.42 9.74 -1.13
C ARG A 98 3.60 9.18 -2.28
N SER A 99 3.65 7.88 -2.54
CA SER A 99 2.85 7.27 -3.59
C SER A 99 1.38 7.14 -3.15
N THR A 100 0.47 7.55 -4.01
CA THR A 100 -0.99 7.47 -3.82
C THR A 100 -1.64 6.82 -5.03
N VAL A 101 -2.90 6.40 -4.89
CA VAL A 101 -3.71 5.90 -6.02
C VAL A 101 -3.68 6.90 -7.18
N GLY A 102 -3.90 8.20 -6.90
CA GLY A 102 -3.89 9.24 -7.93
C GLY A 102 -2.56 9.42 -8.65
N THR A 103 -1.42 9.19 -7.96
CA THR A 103 -0.09 9.32 -8.61
C THR A 103 0.27 8.11 -9.45
N ILE A 104 -0.11 6.89 -9.04
CA ILE A 104 0.17 5.68 -9.84
C ILE A 104 -0.70 5.63 -11.09
N THR A 105 -1.95 6.07 -11.00
CA THR A 105 -2.88 6.12 -12.14
C THR A 105 -2.68 7.33 -13.04
N GLU A 106 -1.76 8.24 -12.69
CA GLU A 106 -1.52 9.53 -13.34
C GLU A 106 -2.75 10.48 -13.31
N ILE A 107 -3.86 10.08 -12.69
CA ILE A 107 -5.06 10.92 -12.60
C ILE A 107 -4.74 12.23 -11.86
N TYR A 108 -3.91 12.16 -10.81
CA TYR A 108 -3.51 13.34 -10.05
C TYR A 108 -2.68 14.34 -10.88
N ASP A 109 -1.92 13.86 -11.87
CA ASP A 109 -1.16 14.72 -12.78
C ASP A 109 -2.08 15.50 -13.72
N PHE A 110 -3.14 14.87 -14.23
CA PHE A 110 -4.19 15.56 -14.97
C PHE A 110 -5.00 16.52 -14.09
N LEU A 111 -5.30 16.16 -12.84
CA LEU A 111 -5.96 17.06 -11.90
C LEU A 111 -5.12 18.31 -11.60
N ARG A 112 -3.81 18.16 -11.39
CA ARG A 112 -2.91 19.31 -11.20
C ARG A 112 -2.91 20.24 -12.41
N LEU A 113 -2.89 19.68 -13.61
CA LEU A 113 -2.99 20.44 -14.85
C LEU A 113 -4.35 21.13 -14.97
N PHE A 114 -5.42 20.43 -14.61
CA PHE A 114 -6.78 20.95 -14.65
C PHE A 114 -6.95 22.16 -13.70
N TYR A 115 -6.48 22.02 -12.44
CA TYR A 115 -6.53 23.12 -11.48
C TYR A 115 -5.64 24.30 -11.89
N ALA A 116 -4.46 24.05 -12.44
CA ALA A 116 -3.58 25.11 -12.92
C ALA A 116 -4.17 25.92 -14.08
N ARG A 117 -5.09 25.34 -14.85
CA ARG A 117 -5.63 25.96 -16.09
C ARG A 117 -7.06 26.44 -15.97
N ALA A 118 -7.89 25.80 -15.15
CA ALA A 118 -9.34 26.04 -15.11
C ALA A 118 -9.86 26.42 -13.71
N SER A 119 -9.01 26.52 -12.68
CA SER A 119 -9.48 26.91 -11.34
C SER A 119 -9.69 28.41 -11.21
N THR A 120 -10.69 28.77 -10.43
CA THR A 120 -10.92 30.14 -10.00
C THR A 120 -10.22 30.35 -8.65
N ALA A 121 -9.41 31.41 -8.56
CA ALA A 121 -8.76 31.79 -7.30
C ALA A 121 -9.73 32.65 -6.44
N TYR A 122 -9.72 32.37 -5.14
CA TYR A 122 -10.53 33.11 -4.17
C TYR A 122 -9.63 33.82 -3.16
N SER A 123 -10.00 35.05 -2.79
CA SER A 123 -9.26 35.82 -1.78
C SER A 123 -9.42 35.18 -0.39
N PRO A 124 -8.32 34.87 0.32
CA PRO A 124 -8.37 34.33 1.68
C PRO A 124 -8.98 35.27 2.71
N GLN A 125 -9.01 36.59 2.41
CA GLN A 125 -9.52 37.63 3.31
C GLN A 125 -11.00 37.89 3.10
N THR A 126 -11.48 37.90 1.85
CA THR A 126 -12.85 38.29 1.51
C THR A 126 -13.71 37.15 1.00
N GLY A 127 -13.12 36.03 0.64
CA GLY A 127 -13.82 34.90 0.01
C GLY A 127 -14.33 35.17 -1.41
N LYS A 128 -14.09 36.37 -1.97
CA LYS A 128 -14.51 36.74 -3.33
C LYS A 128 -13.55 36.19 -4.38
N PRO A 129 -14.03 35.93 -5.61
CA PRO A 129 -13.16 35.50 -6.70
C PRO A 129 -12.15 36.60 -7.03
N MET A 130 -10.91 36.20 -7.27
CA MET A 130 -9.84 37.11 -7.70
C MET A 130 -9.89 37.25 -9.21
N ILE A 131 -9.57 38.44 -9.67
CA ILE A 131 -9.70 38.86 -11.06
C ILE A 131 -8.34 39.25 -11.60
N ARG A 132 -8.11 39.00 -12.87
CA ARG A 132 -7.00 39.53 -13.66
C ARG A 132 -7.56 40.37 -14.80
N TYR A 133 -6.90 41.47 -15.11
CA TYR A 133 -7.32 42.37 -16.15
C TYR A 133 -6.26 42.44 -17.25
N THR A 134 -6.70 42.66 -18.48
CA THR A 134 -5.79 43.09 -19.56
C THR A 134 -5.46 44.56 -19.44
N ASP A 135 -4.39 45.01 -20.08
CA ASP A 135 -4.00 46.44 -20.08
C ASP A 135 -5.16 47.36 -20.54
N GLU A 136 -5.85 46.90 -21.59
CA GLU A 136 -6.99 47.64 -22.16
C GLU A 136 -8.20 47.68 -21.21
N GLN A 137 -8.46 46.56 -20.52
CA GLN A 137 -9.52 46.51 -19.50
C GLN A 137 -9.22 47.42 -18.32
N ILE A 138 -7.95 47.44 -17.84
CA ILE A 138 -7.56 48.33 -16.74
C ILE A 138 -7.79 49.79 -17.13
N VAL A 139 -7.34 50.20 -18.32
CA VAL A 139 -7.53 51.57 -18.80
C VAL A 139 -9.04 51.92 -18.93
N SER A 140 -9.83 50.99 -19.54
CA SER A 140 -11.26 51.15 -19.74
C SER A 140 -12.02 51.29 -18.41
N LEU A 141 -11.73 50.43 -17.44
CA LEU A 141 -12.35 50.47 -16.11
C LEU A 141 -11.98 51.73 -15.33
N ILE A 142 -10.73 52.20 -15.42
CA ILE A 142 -10.30 53.48 -14.82
C ILE A 142 -11.05 54.64 -15.45
N MET A 143 -11.16 54.66 -16.78
CA MET A 143 -11.88 55.71 -17.51
C MET A 143 -13.38 55.71 -17.18
N GLN A 144 -13.99 54.57 -16.98
CA GLN A 144 -15.41 54.40 -16.71
C GLN A 144 -15.76 54.71 -15.25
N ASN A 145 -15.03 54.11 -14.30
CA ASN A 145 -15.39 54.17 -12.88
C ASN A 145 -14.99 55.50 -12.21
N TYR A 146 -14.00 56.20 -12.77
CA TYR A 146 -13.43 57.44 -12.18
C TYR A 146 -13.61 58.64 -13.10
N LYS A 147 -14.56 58.58 -14.04
CA LYS A 147 -14.86 59.67 -14.98
C LYS A 147 -15.10 60.97 -14.20
N ASP A 148 -14.35 62.00 -14.56
CA ASP A 148 -14.43 63.36 -13.99
C ASP A 148 -14.07 63.50 -12.48
N ARG A 149 -13.56 62.45 -11.83
CA ARG A 149 -13.09 62.46 -10.44
C ARG A 149 -11.57 62.70 -10.38
N LYS A 150 -11.13 63.43 -9.35
CA LYS A 150 -9.71 63.58 -9.08
C LYS A 150 -9.16 62.34 -8.38
N CYS A 151 -8.13 61.69 -8.95
CA CYS A 151 -7.58 60.44 -8.45
C CYS A 151 -6.06 60.43 -8.44
N TYR A 152 -5.48 59.72 -7.50
CA TYR A 152 -4.08 59.30 -7.54
C TYR A 152 -3.96 57.98 -8.25
N LEU A 153 -3.03 57.89 -9.22
CA LEU A 153 -2.63 56.66 -9.86
C LEU A 153 -1.34 56.14 -9.15
N LEU A 154 -1.45 54.98 -8.54
CA LEU A 154 -0.44 54.43 -7.64
C LEU A 154 0.16 53.14 -8.24
N ALA A 155 1.49 53.04 -8.14
CA ALA A 155 2.20 51.77 -8.45
C ALA A 155 2.64 51.09 -7.15
N PRO A 156 2.07 49.94 -6.78
CA PRO A 156 2.49 49.18 -5.59
C PRO A 156 3.87 48.57 -5.79
N VAL A 157 4.89 49.04 -5.04
CA VAL A 157 6.27 48.60 -5.19
C VAL A 157 6.70 47.70 -4.04
N VAL A 158 6.18 47.94 -2.81
CA VAL A 158 6.38 47.07 -1.65
C VAL A 158 5.02 46.71 -1.07
N ARG A 159 4.81 45.41 -0.77
CA ARG A 159 3.55 44.91 -0.22
C ARG A 159 3.83 44.06 1.03
N GLY A 160 3.61 44.67 2.21
CA GLY A 160 3.66 43.94 3.48
C GLY A 160 5.00 43.29 3.81
N ARG A 161 6.14 43.89 3.42
CA ARG A 161 7.47 43.36 3.66
C ARG A 161 8.27 44.23 4.62
N LYS A 162 9.02 43.58 5.50
CA LYS A 162 9.96 44.27 6.42
C LYS A 162 11.17 44.80 5.64
N GLY A 163 11.64 46.00 6.00
CA GLY A 163 12.81 46.60 5.38
C GLY A 163 12.85 48.12 5.52
N HIS A 164 14.02 48.72 5.47
CA HIS A 164 14.20 50.16 5.59
C HIS A 164 14.04 50.94 4.28
N TYR A 165 14.08 50.29 3.14
CA TYR A 165 13.77 50.74 1.76
C TYR A 165 14.47 52.03 1.32
N LYS A 166 15.58 52.44 1.99
CA LYS A 166 16.31 53.69 1.71
C LYS A 166 16.75 53.82 0.24
N GLU A 167 17.37 52.75 -0.29
CA GLU A 167 17.86 52.75 -1.68
C GLU A 167 16.70 52.85 -2.70
N LEU A 168 15.59 52.17 -2.44
CA LEU A 168 14.40 52.24 -3.27
C LEU A 168 13.82 53.65 -3.33
N LEU A 169 13.67 54.31 -2.19
CA LEU A 169 13.18 55.69 -2.08
C LEU A 169 14.14 56.66 -2.78
N GLU A 170 15.44 56.51 -2.64
CA GLU A 170 16.45 57.29 -3.37
C GLU A 170 16.37 57.10 -4.90
N GLN A 171 16.19 55.88 -5.37
CA GLN A 171 16.00 55.59 -6.79
C GLN A 171 14.75 56.26 -7.35
N MET A 172 13.66 56.31 -6.60
CA MET A 172 12.42 56.98 -6.99
C MET A 172 12.63 58.49 -7.11
N ARG A 173 13.37 59.13 -6.15
CA ARG A 173 13.75 60.55 -6.19
C ARG A 173 14.61 60.85 -7.44
N LYS A 174 15.62 60.05 -7.71
CA LYS A 174 16.51 60.25 -8.87
C LYS A 174 15.76 60.19 -10.18
N ARG A 175 14.63 59.50 -10.25
CA ARG A 175 13.77 59.34 -11.43
C ARG A 175 12.71 60.49 -11.54
N GLY A 176 12.72 61.43 -10.57
CA GLY A 176 11.88 62.61 -10.62
C GLY A 176 10.51 62.50 -10.00
N TYR A 177 10.24 61.43 -9.25
CA TYR A 177 8.98 61.32 -8.52
C TYR A 177 9.03 62.13 -7.23
N THR A 178 7.86 62.74 -6.90
CA THR A 178 7.76 63.67 -5.77
C THR A 178 7.01 63.08 -4.60
N GLN A 179 6.07 62.17 -4.84
CA GLN A 179 5.15 61.61 -3.84
C GLN A 179 5.13 60.11 -3.80
N VAL A 180 4.91 59.58 -2.61
CA VAL A 180 4.78 58.16 -2.32
C VAL A 180 3.68 57.98 -1.27
N ARG A 181 2.91 56.91 -1.36
CA ARG A 181 2.00 56.47 -0.32
C ARG A 181 2.67 55.38 0.50
N ILE A 182 2.84 55.59 1.81
CA ILE A 182 3.48 54.67 2.75
C ILE A 182 2.47 54.34 3.85
N ASP A 183 2.20 53.06 4.03
CA ASP A 183 1.30 52.52 5.07
C ASP A 183 -0.08 53.21 5.11
N GLY A 184 -0.54 53.71 3.97
CA GLY A 184 -1.83 54.35 3.83
C GLY A 184 -1.78 55.89 3.73
N GLU A 185 -0.68 56.54 4.03
CA GLU A 185 -0.51 57.97 4.02
C GLU A 185 0.32 58.46 2.82
N ILE A 186 -0.08 59.52 2.17
CA ILE A 186 0.67 60.16 1.08
C ILE A 186 1.68 61.15 1.69
N CYS A 187 2.96 60.89 1.40
CA CYS A 187 4.07 61.68 1.89
C CYS A 187 4.88 62.23 0.72
N GLU A 188 5.51 63.37 0.95
CA GLU A 188 6.53 63.90 0.02
C GLU A 188 7.79 63.04 0.12
N LEU A 189 8.24 62.55 -1.04
CA LEU A 189 9.40 61.66 -1.10
C LEU A 189 10.69 62.30 -0.56
N ALA A 190 10.77 63.62 -0.61
CA ALA A 190 11.90 64.41 -0.06
C ALA A 190 11.99 64.32 1.46
N GLU A 191 10.89 64.14 2.17
CA GLU A 191 10.84 64.14 3.64
C GLU A 191 11.07 62.73 4.24
N VAL A 192 10.97 61.67 3.45
CA VAL A 192 11.13 60.30 3.92
C VAL A 192 12.56 59.81 3.70
N ALA A 193 13.37 59.69 4.74
CA ALA A 193 14.77 59.24 4.63
C ALA A 193 14.91 57.70 4.56
N ALA A 194 14.21 56.98 5.47
CA ALA A 194 14.18 55.54 5.53
C ALA A 194 12.99 55.06 6.38
N LEU A 195 12.54 53.83 6.18
CA LEU A 195 11.43 53.20 6.93
C LEU A 195 11.96 52.33 8.07
N ASP A 196 11.10 52.00 9.03
CA ASP A 196 11.43 51.07 10.14
C ASP A 196 11.73 49.68 9.63
N ARG A 197 12.94 49.20 9.86
CA ARG A 197 13.46 47.88 9.39
C ARG A 197 12.63 46.69 9.91
N TYR A 198 12.03 46.83 11.07
CA TYR A 198 11.36 45.71 11.75
C TYR A 198 9.88 45.65 11.50
N LYS A 199 9.29 46.68 10.94
CA LYS A 199 7.86 46.75 10.55
C LYS A 199 7.64 46.31 9.10
N ALA A 200 6.51 45.70 8.83
CA ALA A 200 6.06 45.41 7.46
C ALA A 200 5.45 46.68 6.86
N HIS A 201 5.92 47.11 5.69
CA HIS A 201 5.50 48.30 5.02
C HIS A 201 4.77 48.04 3.69
N PHE A 202 3.83 48.91 3.38
CA PHE A 202 3.22 49.02 2.07
C PHE A 202 3.72 50.32 1.44
N VAL A 203 4.43 50.23 0.29
CA VAL A 203 4.96 51.40 -0.40
C VAL A 203 4.41 51.44 -1.81
N GLU A 204 3.69 52.51 -2.14
CA GLU A 204 3.04 52.72 -3.42
C GLU A 204 3.51 54.06 -4.00
N LEU A 205 4.15 54.00 -5.16
CA LEU A 205 4.67 55.19 -5.85
C LEU A 205 3.49 55.95 -6.52
N VAL A 206 3.37 57.21 -6.26
CA VAL A 206 2.41 58.08 -6.97
C VAL A 206 2.95 58.38 -8.37
N ILE A 207 2.34 57.79 -9.39
CA ILE A 207 2.76 57.97 -10.78
C ILE A 207 2.16 59.23 -11.41
N ASP A 208 0.89 59.48 -11.16
CA ASP A 208 0.19 60.61 -11.72
C ASP A 208 -1.04 61.00 -10.87
N ARG A 209 -1.48 62.27 -11.03
CA ARG A 209 -2.77 62.79 -10.55
C ARG A 209 -3.67 62.94 -11.72
N LEU A 210 -4.69 62.11 -11.80
CA LEU A 210 -5.60 62.02 -12.95
C LEU A 210 -6.98 62.63 -12.66
N LYS A 211 -7.57 63.16 -13.71
CA LYS A 211 -9.01 63.40 -13.78
C LYS A 211 -9.51 62.76 -15.08
N PRO A 212 -9.89 61.48 -15.05
CA PRO A 212 -10.18 60.74 -16.27
C PRO A 212 -11.26 61.42 -17.11
N SER A 213 -10.91 61.74 -18.35
CA SER A 213 -11.80 62.36 -19.34
C SER A 213 -11.48 61.79 -20.73
N GLU A 214 -12.46 61.83 -21.66
CA GLU A 214 -12.23 61.32 -23.03
C GLU A 214 -11.16 62.12 -23.80
N LYS A 215 -10.94 63.40 -23.40
CA LYS A 215 -9.93 64.27 -24.01
C LYS A 215 -8.50 63.81 -23.65
N ASP A 216 -8.32 63.22 -22.46
CA ASP A 216 -7.00 62.82 -21.92
C ASP A 216 -6.71 61.34 -22.06
N ALA A 217 -7.51 60.60 -22.83
CA ALA A 217 -7.42 59.13 -22.91
C ALA A 217 -6.01 58.57 -23.23
N LYS A 218 -5.27 59.25 -24.14
CA LYS A 218 -3.89 58.85 -24.48
C LYS A 218 -2.95 59.03 -23.29
N ARG A 219 -2.99 60.19 -22.61
CA ARG A 219 -2.16 60.47 -21.45
C ARG A 219 -2.45 59.48 -20.32
N ILE A 220 -3.72 59.17 -20.08
CA ILE A 220 -4.14 58.24 -19.06
C ILE A 220 -3.62 56.82 -19.36
N LYS A 221 -3.71 56.38 -20.63
CA LYS A 221 -3.15 55.12 -21.06
C LYS A 221 -1.64 55.06 -20.79
N ASP A 222 -0.90 56.09 -21.14
CA ASP A 222 0.57 56.13 -20.93
C ASP A 222 0.92 56.16 -19.44
N SER A 223 0.17 56.85 -18.60
CA SER A 223 0.37 56.87 -17.15
C SER A 223 0.04 55.50 -16.53
N VAL A 224 -1.06 54.87 -16.96
CA VAL A 224 -1.44 53.51 -16.50
C VAL A 224 -0.37 52.49 -16.89
N MET A 225 0.15 52.54 -18.12
CA MET A 225 1.24 51.66 -18.56
C MET A 225 2.52 51.87 -17.76
N SER A 226 2.83 53.14 -17.44
CA SER A 226 3.95 53.44 -16.54
C SER A 226 3.73 52.87 -15.14
N ALA A 227 2.52 53.06 -14.57
CA ALA A 227 2.17 52.47 -13.27
C ALA A 227 2.26 50.94 -13.26
N LEU A 228 1.79 50.27 -14.29
CA LEU A 228 1.89 48.81 -14.45
C LEU A 228 3.34 48.35 -14.54
N ASN A 229 4.22 49.07 -15.21
CA ASN A 229 5.63 48.75 -15.29
C ASN A 229 6.33 48.83 -13.92
N TYR A 230 6.11 49.90 -13.16
CA TYR A 230 6.66 50.07 -11.81
C TYR A 230 6.06 49.10 -10.80
N GLY A 231 4.75 48.88 -10.85
CA GLY A 231 4.02 47.97 -10.01
C GLY A 231 4.12 46.49 -10.41
N LYS A 232 5.02 46.17 -11.38
CA LYS A 232 5.19 44.80 -11.89
C LYS A 232 3.88 44.14 -12.30
N GLY A 233 3.09 44.85 -13.12
CA GLY A 233 1.79 44.38 -13.63
C GLY A 233 0.60 44.70 -12.72
N SER A 234 0.80 45.46 -11.65
CA SER A 234 -0.27 45.91 -10.74
C SER A 234 -0.31 47.42 -10.64
N VAL A 235 -1.51 47.96 -10.51
CA VAL A 235 -1.79 49.38 -10.34
C VAL A 235 -2.92 49.57 -9.35
N ALA A 236 -2.89 50.64 -8.57
CA ALA A 236 -4.00 51.04 -7.72
C ALA A 236 -4.43 52.48 -8.08
N ILE A 237 -5.69 52.76 -7.90
CA ILE A 237 -6.25 54.12 -8.07
C ILE A 237 -6.97 54.52 -6.80
N MET A 238 -6.70 55.70 -6.31
CA MET A 238 -7.33 56.23 -5.12
C MET A 238 -8.10 57.49 -5.45
N ASP A 239 -9.37 57.52 -5.12
CA ASP A 239 -10.20 58.69 -5.22
C ASP A 239 -9.78 59.73 -4.16
N MET A 240 -9.46 60.95 -4.56
CA MET A 240 -8.94 61.99 -3.66
C MET A 240 -9.99 62.56 -2.70
N GLU A 241 -11.29 62.45 -3.02
CA GLU A 241 -12.37 62.96 -2.19
C GLU A 241 -12.83 61.92 -1.16
N THR A 242 -12.96 60.67 -1.58
CA THR A 242 -13.48 59.58 -0.73
C THR A 242 -12.40 58.76 -0.05
N GLY A 243 -11.14 58.79 -0.55
CA GLY A 243 -10.04 57.96 -0.07
C GLY A 243 -10.16 56.48 -0.46
N VAL A 244 -11.18 56.11 -1.23
CA VAL A 244 -11.41 54.75 -1.66
C VAL A 244 -10.33 54.31 -2.63
N LEU A 245 -9.71 53.19 -2.32
CA LEU A 245 -8.64 52.57 -3.10
C LEU A 245 -9.16 51.34 -3.86
N SER A 246 -8.94 51.31 -5.18
CA SER A 246 -9.25 50.16 -6.01
C SER A 246 -7.98 49.60 -6.65
N HIS A 247 -7.87 48.28 -6.70
CA HIS A 247 -6.69 47.59 -7.21
C HIS A 247 -7.00 46.89 -8.54
N TYR A 248 -6.13 47.05 -9.52
CA TYR A 248 -6.16 46.38 -10.82
C TYR A 248 -4.80 45.70 -11.07
N SER A 249 -4.81 44.51 -11.66
CA SER A 249 -3.57 43.81 -11.93
C SER A 249 -3.72 42.86 -13.12
N LYS A 250 -2.60 42.64 -13.81
CA LYS A 250 -2.45 41.56 -14.81
C LYS A 250 -2.36 40.17 -14.14
N HIS A 251 -2.02 40.15 -12.86
CA HIS A 251 -1.99 38.96 -12.03
C HIS A 251 -3.30 38.80 -11.25
N LEU A 252 -3.50 37.65 -10.66
CA LEU A 252 -4.66 37.41 -9.79
C LEU A 252 -4.64 38.40 -8.61
N VAL A 253 -5.64 39.26 -8.54
CA VAL A 253 -5.76 40.27 -7.49
C VAL A 253 -7.17 40.29 -6.90
N CYS A 254 -7.27 40.49 -5.59
CA CYS A 254 -8.52 40.82 -4.94
C CYS A 254 -8.81 42.32 -5.17
N PRO A 255 -9.91 42.67 -5.84
CA PRO A 255 -10.21 44.09 -6.13
C PRO A 255 -10.35 44.95 -4.87
N ASP A 256 -10.86 44.38 -3.78
CA ASP A 256 -11.16 45.08 -2.53
C ASP A 256 -9.88 45.33 -1.67
N THR A 257 -8.96 44.36 -1.60
CA THR A 257 -7.82 44.40 -0.67
C THR A 257 -6.47 44.57 -1.36
N GLY A 258 -6.42 44.44 -2.69
CA GLY A 258 -5.17 44.44 -3.46
C GLY A 258 -4.26 43.26 -3.21
N LEU A 259 -4.69 42.28 -2.40
CA LEU A 259 -3.94 41.01 -2.22
C LEU A 259 -3.80 40.33 -3.57
N SER A 260 -2.58 39.95 -3.93
CA SER A 260 -2.31 39.21 -5.17
C SER A 260 -1.74 37.83 -4.86
N LEU A 261 -2.21 36.84 -5.61
CA LEU A 261 -1.67 35.47 -5.60
C LEU A 261 -0.83 35.27 -6.85
N ALA A 262 0.16 34.38 -6.73
CA ALA A 262 0.91 33.91 -7.88
C ALA A 262 -0.01 33.11 -8.81
N GLU A 263 0.27 33.15 -10.11
CA GLU A 263 -0.46 32.30 -11.06
C GLU A 263 -0.19 30.82 -10.75
N PRO A 264 -1.25 30.01 -10.69
CA PRO A 264 -1.09 28.61 -10.38
C PRO A 264 -0.43 27.86 -11.55
N ALA A 265 0.59 27.09 -11.22
CA ALA A 265 1.23 26.17 -12.16
C ALA A 265 1.01 24.72 -11.67
N PRO A 266 1.12 23.69 -12.54
CA PRO A 266 0.89 22.31 -12.12
C PRO A 266 1.75 21.87 -10.92
N HIS A 267 2.95 22.41 -10.77
CA HIS A 267 3.82 22.14 -9.61
C HIS A 267 3.32 22.77 -8.29
N SER A 268 2.52 23.82 -8.36
CA SER A 268 1.90 24.44 -7.18
C SER A 268 0.92 23.51 -6.48
N PHE A 269 0.33 22.57 -7.19
CA PHE A 269 -0.60 21.56 -6.68
C PHE A 269 0.06 20.20 -6.43
N SER A 270 1.39 20.12 -6.44
CA SER A 270 2.11 18.86 -6.25
C SER A 270 2.65 18.75 -4.84
N PHE A 271 2.26 17.70 -4.11
CA PHE A 271 2.84 17.36 -2.81
C PHE A 271 4.26 16.77 -2.92
N ASN A 272 4.79 16.58 -4.13
CA ASN A 272 6.18 16.19 -4.41
C ASN A 272 7.08 17.39 -4.77
N SER A 273 6.50 18.57 -4.97
CA SER A 273 7.21 19.79 -5.35
C SER A 273 7.37 20.73 -4.14
N PRO A 274 8.55 21.38 -3.95
CA PRO A 274 8.77 22.37 -2.90
C PRO A 274 7.80 23.54 -2.92
N GLN A 275 7.25 23.89 -4.10
CA GLN A 275 6.28 24.97 -4.24
C GLN A 275 4.86 24.56 -3.84
N GLY A 276 4.54 23.27 -3.88
CA GLY A 276 3.19 22.77 -3.64
C GLY A 276 3.01 22.05 -2.31
N TYR A 277 4.06 21.44 -1.76
CA TYR A 277 3.90 20.66 -0.55
C TYR A 277 3.77 21.50 0.72
N CYS A 278 3.11 20.98 1.74
CA CYS A 278 3.09 21.53 3.08
C CYS A 278 4.52 21.56 3.65
N GLN A 279 5.02 22.74 4.05
CA GLN A 279 6.39 22.91 4.52
C GLN A 279 6.66 22.13 5.82
N HIS A 280 5.64 21.92 6.66
CA HIS A 280 5.76 21.21 7.94
C HIS A 280 5.99 19.70 7.74
N CYS A 281 5.12 19.02 7.00
CA CYS A 281 5.23 17.57 6.75
C CYS A 281 5.97 17.22 5.44
N LYS A 282 6.46 18.21 4.71
CA LYS A 282 7.17 18.05 3.42
C LYS A 282 6.43 17.14 2.43
N GLY A 283 5.09 17.25 2.38
CA GLY A 283 4.25 16.48 1.46
C GLY A 283 3.88 15.07 1.92
N LEU A 284 4.19 14.69 3.15
CA LEU A 284 3.84 13.37 3.68
C LEU A 284 2.40 13.26 4.19
N GLY A 285 1.79 14.39 4.60
CA GLY A 285 0.45 14.44 5.20
C GLY A 285 0.43 14.03 6.66
N ASN A 286 1.43 13.28 7.09
CA ASN A 286 1.61 12.83 8.47
C ASN A 286 2.96 13.31 8.99
N ILE A 287 3.08 13.42 10.29
CA ILE A 287 4.33 13.66 11.00
C ILE A 287 4.49 12.58 12.07
N VAL A 288 5.72 12.30 12.45
CA VAL A 288 5.99 11.54 13.65
C VAL A 288 5.97 12.55 14.78
N ASP A 289 4.95 12.52 15.60
CA ASP A 289 4.85 13.33 16.79
C ASP A 289 4.75 12.42 18.01
N VAL A 290 5.27 12.91 19.11
CA VAL A 290 5.40 12.17 20.34
C VAL A 290 4.46 12.78 21.34
N ASN A 291 3.32 12.14 21.58
CA ASN A 291 2.47 12.51 22.69
C ASN A 291 3.12 12.03 24.00
N MET A 292 3.73 12.96 24.73
CA MET A 292 4.40 12.64 25.99
C MET A 292 3.46 12.00 27.02
N ASP A 293 2.19 12.34 27.03
CA ASP A 293 1.21 11.76 27.95
C ASP A 293 0.86 10.28 27.61
N SER A 294 0.96 9.89 26.34
CA SER A 294 0.83 8.48 25.95
C SER A 294 2.10 7.67 26.20
N ILE A 295 3.27 8.30 26.18
CA ILE A 295 4.55 7.66 26.49
C ILE A 295 4.75 7.53 27.98
N ILE A 296 4.37 8.54 28.76
CA ILE A 296 4.54 8.65 30.22
C ILE A 296 3.20 9.01 30.84
N PRO A 297 2.24 8.06 30.88
CA PRO A 297 0.90 8.33 31.42
C PRO A 297 0.91 8.49 32.96
N ASP A 298 1.88 7.91 33.64
CA ASP A 298 2.06 8.00 35.09
C ASP A 298 3.49 8.38 35.43
N ARG A 299 3.69 9.64 35.81
CA ARG A 299 4.99 10.19 36.17
C ARG A 299 5.47 9.81 37.56
N SER A 300 4.59 9.23 38.39
CA SER A 300 4.97 8.71 39.71
C SER A 300 5.80 7.42 39.64
N LEU A 301 5.73 6.72 38.48
CA LEU A 301 6.53 5.55 38.21
C LEU A 301 7.96 5.94 37.79
N SER A 302 8.93 5.11 38.13
CA SER A 302 10.30 5.24 37.69
C SER A 302 10.52 4.65 36.29
N ILE A 303 11.64 4.98 35.63
CA ILE A 303 12.06 4.38 34.35
C ILE A 303 12.22 2.86 34.52
N ALA A 304 12.77 2.41 35.64
CA ALA A 304 12.98 1.00 35.93
C ALA A 304 11.68 0.20 36.12
N GLU A 305 10.64 0.83 36.65
CA GLU A 305 9.32 0.25 36.84
C GLU A 305 8.47 0.23 35.56
N GLY A 306 8.96 0.88 34.50
CA GLY A 306 8.27 0.96 33.21
C GLY A 306 7.40 2.19 33.05
N GLY A 307 7.66 3.27 33.78
CA GLY A 307 6.98 4.56 33.64
C GLY A 307 7.06 5.16 32.25
N ILE A 308 8.05 4.74 31.44
CA ILE A 308 8.11 5.00 30.00
C ILE A 308 7.59 3.77 29.27
N ILE A 309 6.34 3.82 28.81
CA ILE A 309 5.62 2.66 28.23
C ILE A 309 6.40 1.95 27.11
N PRO A 310 6.96 2.63 26.08
CA PRO A 310 7.65 1.97 24.99
C PRO A 310 8.94 1.27 25.45
N LEU A 311 9.57 1.74 26.51
CA LEU A 311 10.76 1.14 27.07
C LEU A 311 10.46 -0.11 27.91
N GLY A 312 9.31 -0.10 28.61
CA GLY A 312 8.89 -1.16 29.52
C GLY A 312 9.75 -1.23 30.78
N LYS A 313 9.56 -2.27 31.59
CA LYS A 313 10.36 -2.48 32.81
C LYS A 313 11.83 -2.78 32.47
N ILE A 314 12.70 -2.43 33.39
CA ILE A 314 14.15 -2.62 33.24
C ILE A 314 14.51 -4.08 32.95
N ARG A 315 15.39 -4.30 31.97
CA ARG A 315 15.91 -5.62 31.57
C ARG A 315 17.32 -5.50 31.03
N GLU A 316 18.02 -6.64 30.90
CA GLU A 316 19.34 -6.68 30.32
C GLU A 316 19.28 -6.58 28.79
N THR A 317 19.33 -5.36 28.27
CA THR A 317 19.35 -5.07 26.83
C THR A 317 20.35 -3.95 26.56
N LYS A 318 20.96 -3.96 25.36
CA LYS A 318 21.87 -2.88 24.93
C LYS A 318 21.26 -1.48 25.09
N LYS A 319 19.95 -1.34 24.94
CA LYS A 319 19.24 -0.07 25.08
C LYS A 319 19.26 0.42 26.53
N PHE A 320 18.98 -0.46 27.49
CA PHE A 320 19.08 -0.11 28.90
C PHE A 320 20.53 0.11 29.34
N ASP A 321 21.52 -0.53 28.72
CA ASP A 321 22.93 -0.29 29.00
C ASP A 321 23.35 1.10 28.58
N VAL A 322 22.85 1.60 27.45
CA VAL A 322 23.08 2.98 27.03
C VAL A 322 22.39 3.95 27.98
N ILE A 323 21.12 3.70 28.36
CA ILE A 323 20.38 4.56 29.30
C ILE A 323 21.06 4.58 30.68
N ARG A 324 21.57 3.45 31.16
CA ARG A 324 22.42 3.41 32.40
C ARG A 324 23.69 4.27 32.26
N SER A 325 24.29 4.25 31.10
CA SER A 325 25.47 5.11 30.81
C SER A 325 25.10 6.59 30.80
N ILE A 326 23.96 6.94 30.25
CA ILE A 326 23.40 8.30 30.30
C ILE A 326 23.14 8.69 31.74
N ALA A 327 22.45 7.86 32.52
CA ALA A 327 22.11 8.08 33.92
C ALA A 327 23.39 8.34 34.78
N ARG A 328 24.44 7.55 34.57
CA ARG A 328 25.76 7.76 35.24
C ARG A 328 26.38 9.07 34.82
N LYS A 329 26.38 9.43 33.54
CA LYS A 329 27.00 10.67 33.03
C LYS A 329 26.31 11.91 33.57
N TYR A 330 24.98 11.89 33.61
CA TYR A 330 24.15 13.03 34.00
C TYR A 330 23.67 12.98 35.45
N ASN A 331 24.16 12.00 36.23
CA ASN A 331 23.94 11.85 37.66
C ASN A 331 22.45 11.79 38.07
N PHE A 332 21.66 10.93 37.40
CA PHE A 332 20.29 10.59 37.81
C PHE A 332 20.12 9.09 37.98
N SER A 333 19.09 8.65 38.69
CA SER A 333 18.80 7.24 38.92
C SER A 333 17.62 6.80 38.03
N LEU A 334 17.71 5.58 37.48
CA LEU A 334 16.58 4.97 36.74
C LEU A 334 15.46 4.53 37.70
N TYR A 335 15.70 4.54 38.98
CA TYR A 335 14.72 4.14 40.02
C TYR A 335 14.02 5.34 40.67
N ASP A 336 14.41 6.58 40.32
CA ASP A 336 13.72 7.79 40.76
C ASP A 336 12.41 7.97 39.96
N PRO A 337 11.32 8.47 40.61
CA PRO A 337 10.09 8.83 39.88
C PRO A 337 10.39 9.77 38.72
N ILE A 338 9.67 9.59 37.59
CA ILE A 338 9.88 10.44 36.41
C ILE A 338 9.54 11.90 36.68
N GLU A 339 8.65 12.20 37.61
CA GLU A 339 8.32 13.56 38.02
C GLU A 339 9.49 14.30 38.71
N ASP A 340 10.41 13.57 39.32
CA ASP A 340 11.59 14.13 39.98
C ASP A 340 12.80 14.30 39.02
N LEU A 341 12.71 13.74 37.80
CA LEU A 341 13.77 13.87 36.80
C LEU A 341 13.73 15.23 36.10
N PRO A 342 14.87 15.91 35.91
CA PRO A 342 14.95 17.14 35.13
C PRO A 342 14.41 16.90 33.68
N ASP A 343 13.63 17.85 33.16
CA ASP A 343 13.05 17.76 31.80
C ASP A 343 14.10 17.55 30.71
N GLU A 344 15.31 18.11 30.90
CA GLU A 344 16.43 17.90 29.97
C GLU A 344 16.89 16.45 29.93
N MET A 345 16.92 15.75 31.07
CA MET A 345 17.33 14.35 31.15
C MET A 345 16.26 13.44 30.60
N LEU A 346 14.99 13.74 30.88
CA LEU A 346 13.87 13.04 30.31
C LEU A 346 13.82 13.20 28.79
N SER A 347 14.07 14.43 28.29
CA SER A 347 14.19 14.72 26.88
C SER A 347 15.31 13.88 26.22
N LEU A 348 16.45 13.76 26.87
CA LEU A 348 17.58 12.98 26.37
C LEU A 348 17.28 11.48 26.30
N VAL A 349 16.55 10.94 27.30
CA VAL A 349 16.10 9.54 27.29
C VAL A 349 15.04 9.30 26.21
N VAL A 350 14.12 10.25 25.99
CA VAL A 350 13.01 10.11 25.04
C VAL A 350 13.46 10.39 23.59
N PHE A 351 14.15 11.50 23.36
CA PHE A 351 14.50 11.95 22.01
C PHE A 351 15.91 11.56 21.55
N GLY A 352 16.77 11.14 22.47
CA GLY A 352 18.14 10.76 22.17
C GLY A 352 19.11 11.94 22.14
N SER A 353 20.36 11.64 21.73
CA SER A 353 21.43 12.60 21.57
C SER A 353 22.46 12.11 20.56
N ASP A 354 23.08 13.06 19.85
CA ASP A 354 24.21 12.78 18.95
C ASP A 354 25.52 12.50 19.72
N GLU A 355 25.50 12.66 21.05
CA GLU A 355 26.64 12.33 21.89
C GLU A 355 26.92 10.83 21.93
N LEU A 356 28.20 10.48 22.05
CA LEU A 356 28.65 9.11 22.22
C LEU A 356 28.72 8.74 23.72
N PHE A 357 28.05 7.64 24.05
CA PHE A 357 28.03 7.07 25.41
C PHE A 357 28.86 5.78 25.47
N ARG A 358 29.60 5.61 26.53
CA ARG A 358 30.42 4.41 26.74
C ARG A 358 29.57 3.31 27.35
N VAL A 359 29.39 2.22 26.61
CA VAL A 359 28.61 1.03 27.03
C VAL A 359 29.55 -0.15 27.20
N GLY A 360 29.38 -0.94 28.28
CA GLY A 360 30.22 -2.07 28.63
C GLY A 360 31.34 -1.74 29.61
N GLU A 361 32.03 -2.75 30.10
CA GLU A 361 33.13 -2.64 31.09
C GLU A 361 34.47 -3.13 30.50
N GLY A 362 35.58 -2.48 30.91
CA GLY A 362 36.93 -2.88 30.54
C GLY A 362 37.24 -2.78 29.05
N SER A 363 37.91 -3.78 28.50
CA SER A 363 38.33 -3.86 27.09
C SER A 363 37.20 -4.13 26.11
N ALA A 364 36.03 -4.45 26.60
CA ALA A 364 34.80 -4.72 25.82
C ALA A 364 33.86 -3.48 25.73
N SER A 365 34.35 -2.29 26.15
CA SER A 365 33.53 -1.06 26.07
C SER A 365 33.44 -0.50 24.65
N GLU A 366 32.26 -0.14 24.25
CA GLU A 366 31.92 0.42 22.93
C GLU A 366 31.35 1.83 23.10
N MET A 367 31.68 2.72 22.17
CA MET A 367 31.10 4.07 22.13
C MET A 367 29.90 4.06 21.21
N VAL A 368 28.72 4.33 21.74
CA VAL A 368 27.41 4.20 21.03
C VAL A 368 26.65 5.52 21.13
N SER A 369 26.11 6.00 20.02
CA SER A 369 25.13 7.07 20.01
C SER A 369 23.76 6.56 20.44
N TYR A 370 22.93 7.40 21.03
CA TYR A 370 21.61 7.03 21.50
C TYR A 370 20.53 7.78 20.71
N SER A 371 19.83 7.08 19.85
CA SER A 371 18.75 7.63 19.01
C SER A 371 17.44 7.93 19.76
N GLY A 372 17.38 7.67 21.06
CA GLY A 372 16.16 7.84 21.87
C GLY A 372 15.16 6.70 21.70
N ILE A 373 13.98 6.92 22.28
CA ILE A 373 12.84 6.02 22.19
C ILE A 373 11.97 6.38 20.99
N VAL A 374 11.95 7.65 20.62
CA VAL A 374 11.12 8.21 19.54
C VAL A 374 11.42 7.56 18.19
N GLY A 375 12.68 7.16 17.96
CA GLY A 375 13.07 6.44 16.74
C GLY A 375 12.37 5.09 16.55
N ASP A 376 11.90 4.48 17.64
CA ASP A 376 11.18 3.20 17.64
C ASP A 376 9.64 3.38 17.67
N ILE A 377 9.17 4.60 17.94
CA ILE A 377 7.73 4.91 17.98
C ILE A 377 7.28 5.33 16.59
N ASN A 378 6.62 4.42 15.89
CA ASN A 378 6.07 4.65 14.56
C ASN A 378 4.65 5.27 14.57
N GLU A 379 4.24 5.98 15.62
CA GLU A 379 2.96 6.65 15.63
C GLU A 379 2.99 7.86 14.68
N LYS A 380 2.31 7.72 13.55
CA LYS A 380 2.11 8.78 12.59
C LYS A 380 0.81 9.50 12.90
N ILE A 381 0.90 10.75 13.33
CA ILE A 381 -0.28 11.61 13.46
C ILE A 381 -0.48 12.44 12.19
N VAL A 382 -1.74 12.79 11.95
CA VAL A 382 -2.08 13.70 10.84
C VAL A 382 -1.40 15.05 11.06
N CYS A 383 -0.76 15.59 10.03
CA CYS A 383 -0.07 16.87 10.12
C CYS A 383 -1.05 18.00 10.51
N PRO A 384 -0.86 18.69 11.65
CA PRO A 384 -1.79 19.71 12.14
C PRO A 384 -1.86 20.95 11.22
N VAL A 385 -0.82 21.22 10.43
CA VAL A 385 -0.75 22.39 9.54
C VAL A 385 -1.57 22.17 8.27
N CYS A 386 -1.48 21.01 7.63
CA CYS A 386 -2.21 20.74 6.40
C CYS A 386 -3.45 19.84 6.60
N GLY A 387 -3.71 19.34 7.81
CA GLY A 387 -4.84 18.44 8.07
C GLY A 387 -4.81 17.17 7.22
N GLY A 388 -3.62 16.66 6.85
CA GLY A 388 -3.46 15.46 6.02
C GLY A 388 -3.45 15.71 4.50
N THR A 389 -3.80 16.90 4.02
CA THR A 389 -3.90 17.20 2.57
C THR A 389 -2.57 17.16 1.82
N ARG A 390 -1.43 17.17 2.54
CA ARG A 390 -0.06 17.15 2.01
C ARG A 390 0.37 18.43 1.30
N LEU A 391 -0.57 19.33 0.99
CA LEU A 391 -0.37 20.56 0.22
C LEU A 391 -0.21 21.77 1.12
N ASN A 392 0.38 22.82 0.57
CA ASN A 392 0.46 24.12 1.25
C ASN A 392 -0.93 24.80 1.28
N GLN A 393 -1.10 25.78 2.17
CA GLN A 393 -2.36 26.46 2.37
C GLN A 393 -2.82 27.26 1.14
N GLU A 394 -1.89 27.77 0.34
CA GLU A 394 -2.23 28.58 -0.85
C GLU A 394 -3.07 27.80 -1.87
N THR A 395 -2.90 26.48 -1.94
CA THR A 395 -3.66 25.63 -2.86
C THR A 395 -5.16 25.59 -2.55
N THR A 396 -5.55 25.87 -1.30
CA THR A 396 -6.97 25.89 -0.88
C THR A 396 -7.74 27.07 -1.43
N TYR A 397 -7.05 28.10 -1.93
CA TYR A 397 -7.67 29.27 -2.52
C TYR A 397 -8.11 29.05 -3.96
N PHE A 398 -7.65 27.97 -4.60
CA PHE A 398 -7.99 27.61 -5.98
C PHE A 398 -9.07 26.54 -5.99
N LYS A 399 -10.22 26.84 -6.61
CA LYS A 399 -11.38 25.94 -6.62
C LYS A 399 -11.94 25.78 -8.05
N ILE A 400 -12.48 24.59 -8.32
CA ILE A 400 -13.29 24.27 -9.49
C ILE A 400 -14.64 23.80 -8.98
N ASP A 401 -15.73 24.43 -9.41
CA ASP A 401 -17.09 24.18 -8.91
C ASP A 401 -17.15 24.15 -7.36
N GLY A 402 -16.48 25.11 -6.72
CA GLY A 402 -16.43 25.26 -5.27
C GLY A 402 -15.50 24.30 -4.52
N LYS A 403 -14.84 23.34 -5.19
CA LYS A 403 -13.99 22.31 -4.58
C LYS A 403 -12.51 22.55 -4.82
N THR A 404 -11.70 22.32 -3.80
CA THR A 404 -10.24 22.31 -3.87
C THR A 404 -9.72 20.99 -4.44
N ILE A 405 -8.48 20.94 -4.92
CA ILE A 405 -7.86 19.71 -5.42
C ILE A 405 -7.77 18.60 -4.35
N SER A 406 -7.57 18.98 -3.08
CA SER A 406 -7.50 18.04 -1.96
C SER A 406 -8.86 17.42 -1.69
N GLU A 407 -9.94 18.21 -1.70
CA GLU A 407 -11.31 17.71 -1.55
C GLU A 407 -11.69 16.76 -2.68
N VAL A 408 -11.29 17.07 -3.91
CA VAL A 408 -11.53 16.21 -5.08
C VAL A 408 -10.71 14.92 -5.00
N ALA A 409 -9.44 14.99 -4.55
CA ALA A 409 -8.60 13.80 -4.39
C ALA A 409 -9.09 12.87 -3.26
N ALA A 410 -9.78 13.41 -2.25
CA ALA A 410 -10.35 12.66 -1.14
C ALA A 410 -11.74 12.05 -1.45
N MET A 411 -12.32 12.32 -2.62
CA MET A 411 -13.56 11.69 -3.06
C MET A 411 -13.33 10.22 -3.40
N GLU A 412 -14.34 9.39 -3.12
CA GLU A 412 -14.41 8.06 -3.71
C GLU A 412 -14.48 8.14 -5.24
N ILE A 413 -13.90 7.17 -5.93
CA ILE A 413 -13.83 7.15 -7.41
C ILE A 413 -15.23 7.25 -8.05
N SER A 414 -16.25 6.64 -7.42
CA SER A 414 -17.64 6.78 -7.83
C SER A 414 -18.14 8.24 -7.78
N GLN A 415 -17.88 8.94 -6.66
CA GLN A 415 -18.25 10.35 -6.48
C GLN A 415 -17.45 11.25 -7.41
N LEU A 416 -16.17 10.94 -7.62
CA LEU A 416 -15.31 11.67 -8.55
C LEU A 416 -15.86 11.60 -9.98
N LYS A 417 -16.32 10.42 -10.41
CA LYS A 417 -17.01 10.27 -11.72
C LYS A 417 -18.21 11.19 -11.82
N GLU A 418 -19.10 11.17 -10.84
CA GLU A 418 -20.32 12.01 -10.81
C GLU A 418 -19.95 13.50 -10.87
N TRP A 419 -18.96 13.92 -10.08
CA TRP A 419 -18.48 15.29 -10.09
C TRP A 419 -17.91 15.70 -11.44
N LEU A 420 -17.03 14.87 -12.06
CA LEU A 420 -16.47 15.13 -13.39
C LEU A 420 -17.55 15.27 -14.46
N HIS A 421 -18.64 14.50 -14.40
CA HIS A 421 -19.77 14.62 -15.32
C HIS A 421 -20.61 15.87 -15.03
N SER A 422 -20.74 16.28 -13.76
CA SER A 422 -21.46 17.49 -13.39
C SER A 422 -20.81 18.78 -13.91
N LEU A 423 -19.53 18.71 -14.30
CA LEU A 423 -18.80 19.85 -14.89
C LEU A 423 -19.14 20.08 -16.37
N ASP A 424 -19.79 19.12 -17.02
CA ASP A 424 -20.24 19.28 -18.40
C ASP A 424 -21.23 20.43 -18.51
N GLY A 425 -20.88 21.42 -19.31
CA GLY A 425 -21.67 22.62 -19.49
C GLY A 425 -21.50 23.73 -18.43
N LYS A 426 -20.88 23.44 -17.28
CA LYS A 426 -20.59 24.49 -16.26
C LYS A 426 -19.35 25.31 -16.61
N LEU A 427 -18.38 24.69 -17.25
CA LEU A 427 -17.17 25.38 -17.69
C LEU A 427 -17.41 26.02 -19.06
N SER A 428 -17.44 27.34 -19.09
CA SER A 428 -17.72 28.12 -20.29
C SER A 428 -16.52 28.98 -20.73
N GLY A 429 -16.54 29.49 -21.96
CA GLY A 429 -15.52 30.38 -22.49
C GLY A 429 -14.15 29.72 -22.70
N ARG A 430 -13.06 30.44 -22.48
CA ARG A 430 -11.69 29.98 -22.71
C ARG A 430 -11.32 28.80 -21.81
N GLU A 431 -11.78 28.81 -20.56
CA GLU A 431 -11.53 27.75 -19.56
C GLU A 431 -12.16 26.42 -19.99
N GLY A 432 -13.40 26.47 -20.53
CA GLY A 432 -14.09 25.27 -21.03
C GLY A 432 -13.40 24.63 -22.24
N ILE A 433 -12.79 25.42 -23.13
CA ILE A 433 -12.05 24.89 -24.28
C ILE A 433 -10.78 24.16 -23.80
N ILE A 434 -10.02 24.76 -22.90
CA ILE A 434 -8.79 24.16 -22.34
C ILE A 434 -9.11 22.94 -21.49
N ALA A 435 -10.19 22.98 -20.74
CA ALA A 435 -10.60 21.90 -19.83
C ALA A 435 -11.11 20.65 -20.56
N ARG A 436 -11.63 20.78 -21.78
CA ARG A 436 -12.32 19.68 -22.52
C ARG A 436 -11.46 18.43 -22.66
N ASP A 437 -10.24 18.58 -23.14
CA ASP A 437 -9.36 17.42 -23.40
C ASP A 437 -8.87 16.81 -22.08
N ILE A 438 -8.60 17.65 -21.08
CA ILE A 438 -8.19 17.19 -19.74
C ILE A 438 -9.34 16.44 -19.07
N LEU A 439 -10.58 16.95 -19.15
CA LEU A 439 -11.77 16.30 -18.59
C LEU A 439 -12.04 14.95 -19.26
N LYS A 440 -11.84 14.85 -20.58
CA LYS A 440 -11.99 13.58 -21.29
C LYS A 440 -11.00 12.54 -20.74
N GLU A 441 -9.73 12.88 -20.64
CA GLU A 441 -8.71 11.96 -20.08
C GLU A 441 -8.99 11.58 -18.62
N LEU A 442 -9.44 12.55 -17.78
CA LEU A 442 -9.82 12.27 -16.41
C LEU A 442 -11.01 11.28 -16.34
N LYS A 443 -12.05 11.49 -17.16
CA LYS A 443 -13.23 10.62 -17.22
C LYS A 443 -12.89 9.22 -17.69
N ASP A 444 -12.06 9.10 -18.74
CA ASP A 444 -11.60 7.80 -19.26
C ASP A 444 -10.83 7.03 -18.18
N ARG A 445 -9.84 7.65 -17.53
CA ARG A 445 -9.02 7.01 -16.49
C ARG A 445 -9.80 6.65 -15.23
N VAL A 446 -10.72 7.52 -14.79
CA VAL A 446 -11.63 7.21 -13.68
C VAL A 446 -12.57 6.06 -14.06
N GLY A 447 -13.03 6.01 -15.31
CA GLY A 447 -13.83 4.92 -15.86
C GLY A 447 -13.12 3.56 -15.75
N PHE A 448 -11.83 3.50 -16.10
CA PHE A 448 -11.06 2.24 -15.99
C PHE A 448 -10.91 1.74 -14.55
N LEU A 449 -10.79 2.64 -13.56
CA LEU A 449 -10.78 2.23 -12.15
C LEU A 449 -12.14 1.65 -11.70
N LEU A 450 -13.24 2.18 -12.23
CA LEU A 450 -14.57 1.64 -11.96
C LEU A 450 -14.81 0.29 -12.65
N ASP A 451 -14.30 0.15 -13.89
CA ASP A 451 -14.41 -1.09 -14.66
C ASP A 451 -13.73 -2.27 -13.91
N VAL A 452 -12.67 -2.02 -13.15
CA VAL A 452 -11.99 -3.05 -12.34
C VAL A 452 -12.49 -3.15 -10.89
N GLY A 453 -13.63 -2.49 -10.54
CA GLY A 453 -14.27 -2.61 -9.23
C GLY A 453 -13.57 -1.88 -8.09
N LEU A 454 -12.94 -0.73 -8.36
CA LEU A 454 -12.25 0.10 -7.36
C LEU A 454 -13.03 1.41 -7.03
N ASP A 455 -14.35 1.35 -7.07
CA ASP A 455 -15.26 2.47 -6.90
C ASP A 455 -15.19 3.14 -5.52
N TYR A 456 -14.82 2.39 -4.50
CA TYR A 456 -14.73 2.82 -3.09
C TYR A 456 -13.39 3.47 -2.71
N LEU A 457 -12.36 3.39 -3.55
CA LEU A 457 -11.06 4.02 -3.28
C LEU A 457 -11.11 5.53 -3.51
N SER A 458 -10.19 6.25 -2.86
CA SER A 458 -9.92 7.67 -3.13
C SER A 458 -8.54 7.87 -3.74
N LEU A 459 -8.34 8.98 -4.47
CA LEU A 459 -7.06 9.24 -5.15
C LEU A 459 -5.93 9.57 -4.18
N ASP A 460 -6.22 10.09 -3.00
CA ASP A 460 -5.26 10.44 -1.95
C ASP A 460 -4.81 9.25 -1.11
N ARG A 461 -5.47 8.09 -1.24
CA ARG A 461 -5.14 6.87 -0.50
C ARG A 461 -3.70 6.45 -0.78
N ALA A 462 -2.93 6.25 0.28
CA ALA A 462 -1.53 5.85 0.20
C ALA A 462 -1.41 4.41 -0.33
N THR A 463 -0.48 4.17 -1.27
CA THR A 463 -0.29 2.83 -1.87
C THR A 463 0.14 1.77 -0.88
N ALA A 464 0.85 2.17 0.19
CA ALA A 464 1.24 1.25 1.27
C ALA A 464 0.06 0.70 2.09
N SER A 465 -1.14 1.31 1.99
CA SER A 465 -2.37 0.86 2.65
C SER A 465 -3.26 -0.02 1.75
N LEU A 466 -2.85 -0.27 0.51
CA LEU A 466 -3.60 -1.09 -0.44
C LEU A 466 -3.32 -2.57 -0.21
N SER A 467 -4.33 -3.40 -0.37
CA SER A 467 -4.15 -4.84 -0.49
C SER A 467 -3.41 -5.22 -1.79
N GLY A 468 -2.86 -6.43 -1.85
CA GLY A 468 -2.20 -6.95 -3.05
C GLY A 468 -3.10 -6.88 -4.28
N GLY A 469 -4.34 -7.32 -4.15
CA GLY A 469 -5.34 -7.30 -5.23
C GLY A 469 -5.74 -5.88 -5.64
N GLU A 470 -5.93 -4.94 -4.70
CA GLU A 470 -6.20 -3.53 -5.03
C GLU A 470 -5.06 -2.92 -5.84
N SER A 471 -3.81 -3.14 -5.41
CA SER A 471 -2.61 -2.65 -6.11
C SER A 471 -2.50 -3.21 -7.53
N GLN A 472 -2.77 -4.50 -7.70
CA GLN A 472 -2.76 -5.17 -9.00
C GLN A 472 -3.84 -4.62 -9.93
N ARG A 473 -5.06 -4.42 -9.44
CA ARG A 473 -6.18 -3.87 -10.24
C ARG A 473 -5.94 -2.41 -10.64
N ILE A 474 -5.30 -1.60 -9.78
CA ILE A 474 -4.87 -0.25 -10.14
C ILE A 474 -3.89 -0.28 -11.32
N ARG A 475 -2.91 -1.20 -11.29
CA ARG A 475 -1.98 -1.38 -12.41
C ARG A 475 -2.69 -1.84 -13.68
N LEU A 476 -3.64 -2.79 -13.55
CA LEU A 476 -4.45 -3.25 -14.68
C LEU A 476 -5.24 -2.08 -15.30
N ALA A 477 -5.94 -1.27 -14.49
CA ALA A 477 -6.67 -0.09 -14.95
C ALA A 477 -5.75 0.90 -15.67
N THR A 478 -4.52 1.11 -15.15
CA THR A 478 -3.52 1.98 -15.79
C THR A 478 -3.08 1.43 -17.14
N GLN A 479 -2.90 0.10 -17.26
CA GLN A 479 -2.52 -0.53 -18.53
C GLN A 479 -3.63 -0.52 -19.57
N ILE A 480 -4.88 -0.75 -19.18
CA ILE A 480 -6.05 -0.57 -20.06
C ILE A 480 -6.08 0.86 -20.60
N GLY A 481 -5.81 1.85 -19.74
CA GLY A 481 -5.74 3.25 -20.11
C GLY A 481 -4.62 3.61 -21.09
N SER A 482 -3.58 2.78 -21.21
CA SER A 482 -2.46 3.01 -22.14
C SER A 482 -2.84 2.81 -23.61
N LYS A 483 -3.98 2.14 -23.89
CA LYS A 483 -4.48 1.84 -25.23
C LYS A 483 -3.44 1.12 -26.14
N LEU A 484 -2.54 0.34 -25.53
CA LEU A 484 -1.60 -0.48 -26.26
C LEU A 484 -2.31 -1.64 -26.96
N VAL A 485 -1.85 -1.99 -28.15
CA VAL A 485 -2.38 -3.10 -28.95
C VAL A 485 -1.28 -4.10 -29.30
N ASN A 486 -1.68 -5.35 -29.54
CA ASN A 486 -0.76 -6.46 -29.87
C ASN A 486 0.27 -6.75 -28.77
N VAL A 487 -0.12 -6.55 -27.52
CA VAL A 487 0.66 -6.86 -26.31
C VAL A 487 0.16 -8.17 -25.70
N LEU A 488 1.05 -8.94 -25.09
CA LEU A 488 0.71 -10.05 -24.22
C LEU A 488 0.71 -9.58 -22.76
N TYR A 489 -0.46 -9.51 -22.15
CA TYR A 489 -0.60 -9.24 -20.73
C TYR A 489 -0.59 -10.54 -19.94
N ILE A 490 0.27 -10.64 -18.92
CA ILE A 490 0.32 -11.78 -18.00
C ILE A 490 -0.04 -11.28 -16.61
N LEU A 491 -1.09 -11.86 -16.01
CA LEU A 491 -1.60 -11.51 -14.70
C LEU A 491 -1.49 -12.70 -13.74
N ASP A 492 -1.13 -12.42 -12.50
CA ASP A 492 -1.01 -13.44 -11.43
C ASP A 492 -2.21 -13.30 -10.47
N GLU A 493 -3.12 -14.26 -10.54
CA GLU A 493 -4.29 -14.39 -9.66
C GLU A 493 -5.05 -13.06 -9.42
N PRO A 494 -5.54 -12.38 -10.46
CA PRO A 494 -6.15 -11.06 -10.32
C PRO A 494 -7.51 -11.06 -9.61
N SER A 495 -8.16 -12.20 -9.42
CA SER A 495 -9.43 -12.38 -8.70
C SER A 495 -9.28 -12.37 -7.18
N ILE A 496 -8.04 -12.38 -6.65
CA ILE A 496 -7.78 -12.44 -5.21
C ILE A 496 -8.47 -11.34 -4.43
N GLY A 497 -9.13 -11.72 -3.32
CA GLY A 497 -9.84 -10.81 -2.42
C GLY A 497 -11.05 -10.13 -3.06
N LEU A 498 -11.57 -10.68 -4.16
CA LEU A 498 -12.76 -10.20 -4.82
C LEU A 498 -14.01 -10.98 -4.40
N HIS A 499 -15.05 -10.24 -4.12
CA HIS A 499 -16.40 -10.79 -4.12
C HIS A 499 -16.82 -11.17 -5.54
N GLN A 500 -17.66 -12.19 -5.73
CA GLN A 500 -18.07 -12.68 -7.05
C GLN A 500 -18.66 -11.57 -7.95
N ARG A 501 -19.41 -10.65 -7.37
CA ARG A 501 -19.91 -9.47 -8.07
C ARG A 501 -18.80 -8.63 -8.74
N ASP A 502 -17.69 -8.43 -8.02
CA ASP A 502 -16.58 -7.63 -8.51
C ASP A 502 -15.67 -8.44 -9.45
N ASN A 503 -15.61 -9.78 -9.26
CA ASN A 503 -14.94 -10.70 -10.17
C ASN A 503 -15.53 -10.65 -11.58
N ARG A 504 -16.86 -10.61 -11.71
CA ARG A 504 -17.55 -10.44 -13.01
C ARG A 504 -17.14 -9.15 -13.73
N LYS A 505 -16.95 -8.04 -13.00
CA LYS A 505 -16.45 -6.78 -13.58
C LYS A 505 -15.00 -6.91 -14.07
N LEU A 506 -14.16 -7.58 -13.28
CA LEU A 506 -12.78 -7.87 -13.66
C LEU A 506 -12.72 -8.71 -14.94
N ILE A 507 -13.47 -9.80 -15.03
CA ILE A 507 -13.56 -10.68 -16.23
C ILE A 507 -13.99 -9.86 -17.46
N ALA A 508 -15.00 -9.01 -17.31
CA ALA A 508 -15.45 -8.13 -18.39
C ALA A 508 -14.33 -7.17 -18.85
N SER A 509 -13.54 -6.65 -17.92
CA SER A 509 -12.39 -5.76 -18.22
C SER A 509 -11.26 -6.50 -18.95
N LEU A 510 -10.98 -7.76 -18.56
CA LEU A 510 -9.99 -8.61 -19.23
C LEU A 510 -10.42 -8.97 -20.65
N LYS A 511 -11.71 -9.28 -20.85
CA LYS A 511 -12.28 -9.50 -22.19
C LYS A 511 -12.22 -8.25 -23.06
N LYS A 512 -12.51 -7.08 -22.50
CA LYS A 512 -12.37 -5.79 -23.18
C LYS A 512 -10.93 -5.55 -23.66
N LEU A 513 -9.94 -5.81 -22.76
CA LEU A 513 -8.53 -5.69 -23.09
C LEU A 513 -8.11 -6.63 -24.23
N ARG A 514 -8.63 -7.86 -24.26
CA ARG A 514 -8.48 -8.81 -25.38
C ARG A 514 -9.11 -8.26 -26.66
N ASP A 515 -10.33 -7.76 -26.60
CA ASP A 515 -11.10 -7.27 -27.75
C ASP A 515 -10.49 -6.02 -28.39
N GLU A 516 -9.67 -5.28 -27.63
CA GLU A 516 -8.82 -4.18 -28.12
C GLU A 516 -7.62 -4.67 -28.95
N GLY A 517 -7.46 -5.98 -29.16
CA GLY A 517 -6.44 -6.59 -30.01
C GLY A 517 -5.20 -7.08 -29.26
N ASN A 518 -5.35 -7.37 -27.97
CA ASN A 518 -4.28 -7.90 -27.12
C ASN A 518 -4.47 -9.39 -26.83
N SER A 519 -3.41 -10.06 -26.39
CA SER A 519 -3.48 -11.38 -25.78
C SER A 519 -3.47 -11.22 -24.26
N VAL A 520 -4.37 -11.91 -23.58
CA VAL A 520 -4.47 -11.86 -22.11
C VAL A 520 -4.25 -13.25 -21.55
N MET A 521 -3.22 -13.42 -20.73
CA MET A 521 -2.91 -14.66 -20.04
C MET A 521 -3.03 -14.44 -18.55
N VAL A 522 -3.79 -15.31 -17.87
CA VAL A 522 -4.04 -15.19 -16.45
C VAL A 522 -3.70 -16.51 -15.76
N VAL A 523 -2.89 -16.46 -14.70
CA VAL A 523 -2.74 -17.59 -13.79
C VAL A 523 -3.88 -17.51 -12.78
N GLU A 524 -4.74 -18.52 -12.72
CA GLU A 524 -5.97 -18.45 -11.92
C GLU A 524 -6.43 -19.79 -11.34
N HIS A 525 -7.22 -19.66 -10.25
CA HIS A 525 -7.87 -20.76 -9.55
C HIS A 525 -9.39 -20.59 -9.45
N ASP A 526 -9.93 -19.45 -9.82
CA ASP A 526 -11.35 -19.15 -9.76
C ASP A 526 -12.12 -19.84 -10.91
N ALA A 527 -13.17 -20.59 -10.58
CA ALA A 527 -13.94 -21.36 -11.54
C ALA A 527 -14.63 -20.48 -12.58
N GLU A 528 -15.22 -19.35 -12.17
CA GLU A 528 -15.93 -18.44 -13.07
C GLU A 528 -14.97 -17.85 -14.10
N THR A 529 -13.79 -17.42 -13.65
CA THR A 529 -12.73 -16.90 -14.54
C THR A 529 -12.24 -17.94 -15.54
N MET A 530 -12.06 -19.19 -15.08
CA MET A 530 -11.65 -20.31 -15.97
C MET A 530 -12.71 -20.62 -17.02
N MET A 531 -13.99 -20.66 -16.63
CA MET A 531 -15.09 -20.99 -17.54
C MET A 531 -15.40 -19.88 -18.55
N GLU A 532 -15.07 -18.63 -18.21
CA GLU A 532 -15.26 -17.44 -19.06
C GLU A 532 -14.08 -17.17 -20.00
N ALA A 533 -13.00 -17.98 -19.92
CA ALA A 533 -11.84 -17.89 -20.79
C ALA A 533 -12.12 -18.47 -22.20
N ASP A 534 -11.36 -18.03 -23.19
CA ASP A 534 -11.38 -18.62 -24.53
C ASP A 534 -10.58 -19.92 -24.58
N TRP A 535 -9.52 -20.02 -23.78
CA TRP A 535 -8.54 -21.10 -23.82
C TRP A 535 -8.03 -21.43 -22.42
N LEU A 536 -7.88 -22.70 -22.13
CA LEU A 536 -7.39 -23.19 -20.84
C LEU A 536 -6.11 -24.00 -21.01
N VAL A 537 -5.12 -23.74 -20.14
CA VAL A 537 -3.90 -24.53 -20.02
C VAL A 537 -3.85 -25.05 -18.58
N ASP A 538 -3.95 -26.36 -18.40
CA ASP A 538 -3.90 -26.99 -17.09
C ASP A 538 -2.56 -27.68 -16.88
N VAL A 539 -1.87 -27.32 -15.77
CA VAL A 539 -0.53 -27.80 -15.41
C VAL A 539 -0.62 -28.73 -14.21
N GLY A 540 -0.14 -29.97 -14.35
CA GLY A 540 -0.28 -30.96 -13.30
C GLY A 540 0.58 -32.20 -13.58
N PRO A 541 0.07 -33.43 -13.28
CA PRO A 541 -1.16 -33.74 -12.54
C PRO A 541 -1.06 -33.49 -11.03
N GLY A 542 0.15 -33.42 -10.47
CA GLY A 542 0.43 -33.20 -9.06
C GLY A 542 1.18 -31.91 -8.78
N ALA A 543 1.77 -31.78 -7.59
CA ALA A 543 2.59 -30.67 -7.16
C ALA A 543 4.08 -31.09 -7.03
N GLY A 544 5.00 -30.10 -7.13
CA GLY A 544 6.43 -30.36 -6.97
C GLY A 544 6.98 -31.37 -7.97
N ALA A 545 7.53 -32.51 -7.49
CA ALA A 545 8.12 -33.54 -8.34
C ALA A 545 7.09 -34.25 -9.23
N ASP A 546 5.84 -34.32 -8.84
CA ASP A 546 4.75 -34.96 -9.58
C ASP A 546 3.98 -33.99 -10.49
N GLY A 547 4.38 -32.71 -10.50
CA GLY A 547 3.86 -31.68 -11.38
C GLY A 547 4.68 -31.47 -12.65
N GLY A 548 4.47 -30.35 -13.31
CA GLY A 548 5.27 -29.86 -14.43
C GLY A 548 4.88 -30.39 -15.81
N HIS A 549 3.82 -31.18 -15.95
CA HIS A 549 3.28 -31.64 -17.23
C HIS A 549 2.07 -30.78 -17.63
N ILE A 550 1.83 -30.66 -18.93
CA ILE A 550 0.62 -30.08 -19.48
C ILE A 550 -0.45 -31.16 -19.53
N CYS A 551 -1.46 -31.09 -18.68
CA CYS A 551 -2.58 -32.03 -18.60
C CYS A 551 -3.67 -31.70 -19.61
N PHE A 552 -3.89 -30.40 -19.90
CA PHE A 552 -4.84 -29.91 -20.88
C PHE A 552 -4.32 -28.65 -21.56
N ASN A 553 -4.57 -28.51 -22.84
CA ASN A 553 -4.28 -27.31 -23.61
C ASN A 553 -5.29 -27.21 -24.77
N GLY A 554 -6.35 -26.44 -24.58
CA GLY A 554 -7.44 -26.35 -25.53
C GLY A 554 -8.51 -25.32 -25.19
N PRO A 555 -9.51 -25.13 -26.07
CA PRO A 555 -10.65 -24.25 -25.79
C PRO A 555 -11.47 -24.78 -24.62
N VAL A 556 -12.04 -23.86 -23.81
CA VAL A 556 -12.87 -24.21 -22.65
C VAL A 556 -14.05 -25.11 -23.03
N SER A 557 -14.61 -24.96 -24.23
CA SER A 557 -15.70 -25.82 -24.76
C SER A 557 -15.34 -27.30 -24.89
N GLU A 558 -14.05 -27.66 -24.87
CA GLU A 558 -13.56 -29.04 -25.00
C GLU A 558 -13.18 -29.67 -23.66
N ILE A 559 -13.50 -29.04 -22.54
CA ILE A 559 -13.22 -29.59 -21.19
C ILE A 559 -13.98 -30.93 -21.04
N ARG A 560 -13.22 -31.96 -20.58
CA ARG A 560 -13.74 -33.30 -20.28
C ARG A 560 -13.23 -33.77 -18.94
N ASN A 561 -14.02 -34.52 -18.19
CA ASN A 561 -13.62 -35.19 -16.96
C ASN A 561 -12.55 -36.26 -17.18
N GLY A 562 -11.78 -36.57 -16.15
CA GLY A 562 -10.80 -37.68 -16.14
C GLY A 562 -9.41 -37.30 -16.68
N CYS A 563 -9.17 -36.02 -17.07
CA CYS A 563 -7.86 -35.56 -17.53
C CYS A 563 -7.01 -34.97 -16.40
N SER A 564 -7.65 -34.28 -15.46
CA SER A 564 -6.98 -33.68 -14.31
C SER A 564 -7.98 -33.38 -13.20
N ALA A 565 -7.49 -33.10 -11.98
CA ALA A 565 -8.31 -32.68 -10.85
C ALA A 565 -9.08 -31.38 -11.16
N THR A 566 -8.44 -30.37 -11.80
CA THR A 566 -9.09 -29.13 -12.21
C THR A 566 -10.28 -29.37 -13.11
N LEU A 567 -10.11 -30.18 -14.13
CA LEU A 567 -11.17 -30.46 -15.12
C LEU A 567 -12.32 -31.27 -14.50
N ASP A 568 -12.03 -32.13 -13.52
CA ASP A 568 -13.05 -32.85 -12.78
C ASP A 568 -13.95 -31.91 -11.98
N TYR A 569 -13.38 -30.84 -11.36
CA TYR A 569 -14.18 -29.82 -10.67
C TYR A 569 -14.96 -28.96 -11.67
N LEU A 570 -14.34 -28.49 -12.74
CA LEU A 570 -15.01 -27.66 -13.74
C LEU A 570 -16.14 -28.39 -14.49
N SER A 571 -16.00 -29.70 -14.69
CA SER A 571 -17.07 -30.53 -15.31
C SER A 571 -18.15 -30.96 -14.33
N GLY A 572 -18.01 -30.68 -13.03
CA GLY A 572 -18.94 -31.11 -11.98
C GLY A 572 -18.78 -32.57 -11.55
N ALA A 573 -17.76 -33.30 -12.06
CA ALA A 573 -17.49 -34.69 -11.64
C ALA A 573 -16.99 -34.76 -10.19
N LYS A 574 -16.36 -33.68 -9.70
CA LYS A 574 -15.97 -33.47 -8.29
C LYS A 574 -16.57 -32.16 -7.79
N SER A 575 -16.93 -32.14 -6.50
CA SER A 575 -17.35 -30.94 -5.82
C SER A 575 -16.94 -30.97 -4.35
N ILE A 576 -16.92 -29.81 -3.73
CA ILE A 576 -16.80 -29.69 -2.27
C ILE A 576 -18.21 -29.82 -1.71
N GLU A 577 -18.40 -30.80 -0.82
CA GLU A 577 -19.72 -31.14 -0.28
C GLU A 577 -20.23 -30.07 0.68
N VAL A 578 -21.54 -29.82 0.67
CA VAL A 578 -22.22 -28.97 1.64
C VAL A 578 -22.46 -29.82 2.90
N PRO A 579 -22.12 -29.33 4.12
CA PRO A 579 -22.40 -30.06 5.35
C PRO A 579 -23.88 -30.35 5.52
N VAL A 580 -24.23 -31.59 5.81
CA VAL A 580 -25.64 -32.03 5.97
C VAL A 580 -26.30 -31.36 7.19
N GLN A 581 -25.51 -31.06 8.22
CA GLN A 581 -25.98 -30.43 9.44
C GLN A 581 -25.01 -29.32 9.87
N ARG A 582 -25.58 -28.16 10.20
CA ARG A 582 -24.84 -27.02 10.76
C ARG A 582 -24.73 -27.15 12.28
N ARG A 583 -23.56 -26.77 12.84
CA ARG A 583 -23.38 -26.71 14.30
C ARG A 583 -24.18 -25.56 14.90
N VAL A 584 -24.67 -25.74 16.11
CA VAL A 584 -25.46 -24.72 16.83
C VAL A 584 -24.56 -23.89 17.79
N GLY A 585 -23.28 -24.28 17.92
CA GLY A 585 -22.37 -23.65 18.86
C GLY A 585 -22.57 -24.14 20.31
N ASN A 586 -21.84 -23.53 21.23
CA ASN A 586 -21.86 -23.88 22.66
C ASN A 586 -22.81 -22.99 23.50
N GLY A 587 -23.59 -22.11 22.86
CA GLY A 587 -24.51 -21.17 23.50
C GLY A 587 -23.85 -19.91 24.08
N LEU A 588 -22.54 -19.78 23.99
CA LEU A 588 -21.79 -18.59 24.40
C LEU A 588 -21.53 -17.68 23.19
N THR A 589 -21.37 -16.39 23.45
CA THR A 589 -21.08 -15.40 22.41
C THR A 589 -19.91 -14.49 22.78
N LEU A 590 -19.22 -13.96 21.77
CA LEU A 590 -18.32 -12.84 21.87
C LEU A 590 -19.00 -11.64 21.22
N GLY A 591 -19.38 -10.63 22.00
CA GLY A 591 -20.11 -9.45 21.51
C GLY A 591 -19.21 -8.23 21.40
N LEU A 592 -19.22 -7.57 20.23
CA LEU A 592 -18.61 -6.27 19.99
C LEU A 592 -19.69 -5.23 19.78
N ARG A 593 -19.61 -4.10 20.47
CA ARG A 593 -20.63 -3.04 20.46
C ARG A 593 -20.05 -1.73 19.94
N GLY A 594 -20.83 -1.05 19.10
CA GLY A 594 -20.55 0.31 18.65
C GLY A 594 -19.29 0.47 17.81
N ALA A 595 -18.93 -0.53 17.01
CA ALA A 595 -17.76 -0.44 16.13
C ALA A 595 -18.00 0.61 15.02
N ARG A 596 -17.16 1.66 14.98
CA ARG A 596 -17.35 2.84 14.09
C ARG A 596 -16.05 3.39 13.49
N GLY A 597 -15.06 2.54 13.30
CA GLY A 597 -13.82 2.89 12.61
C GLY A 597 -14.01 2.94 11.09
N ASN A 598 -13.25 3.77 10.42
CA ASN A 598 -13.24 3.93 8.96
C ASN A 598 -14.67 4.12 8.39
N ASN A 599 -15.18 3.12 7.65
CA ASN A 599 -16.52 3.15 7.07
C ASN A 599 -17.62 2.48 7.92
N LEU A 600 -17.28 1.88 9.06
CA LEU A 600 -18.27 1.20 9.94
C LEU A 600 -19.30 2.17 10.51
N LYS A 601 -20.56 1.78 10.47
CA LYS A 601 -21.70 2.58 10.90
C LYS A 601 -22.27 2.09 12.23
N ASN A 602 -21.49 2.21 13.31
CA ASN A 602 -21.89 1.83 14.68
C ASN A 602 -22.40 0.38 14.74
N VAL A 603 -21.54 -0.55 14.33
CA VAL A 603 -21.90 -1.95 14.17
C VAL A 603 -21.88 -2.68 15.51
N ASP A 604 -22.99 -3.36 15.83
CA ASP A 604 -23.10 -4.34 16.91
C ASP A 604 -23.08 -5.75 16.31
N VAL A 605 -22.29 -6.64 16.91
CA VAL A 605 -22.19 -8.03 16.42
C VAL A 605 -21.94 -9.00 17.58
N ASP A 606 -22.64 -10.13 17.53
CA ASP A 606 -22.48 -11.25 18.47
C ASP A 606 -21.96 -12.47 17.69
N PHE A 607 -20.69 -12.83 17.91
CA PHE A 607 -20.09 -14.02 17.32
C PHE A 607 -20.40 -15.25 18.18
N PRO A 608 -21.17 -16.23 17.67
CA PRO A 608 -21.45 -17.46 18.39
C PRO A 608 -20.17 -18.31 18.53
N LEU A 609 -19.87 -18.79 19.75
CA LEU A 609 -18.67 -19.56 20.02
C LEU A 609 -18.85 -21.07 19.75
N GLY A 610 -17.76 -21.76 19.46
CA GLY A 610 -17.76 -23.19 19.10
C GLY A 610 -18.31 -23.45 17.70
N MET A 611 -18.21 -22.48 16.79
CA MET A 611 -18.70 -22.53 15.42
C MET A 611 -17.63 -22.16 14.40
N PHE A 612 -17.87 -22.56 13.16
CA PHE A 612 -17.15 -22.09 12.00
C PHE A 612 -17.90 -20.90 11.37
N ILE A 613 -17.36 -19.70 11.49
CA ILE A 613 -18.03 -18.43 11.16
C ILE A 613 -17.34 -17.80 9.94
N GLY A 614 -18.13 -17.47 8.92
CA GLY A 614 -17.70 -16.73 7.75
C GLY A 614 -18.06 -15.23 7.86
N ILE A 615 -17.11 -14.37 7.48
CA ILE A 615 -17.35 -12.93 7.28
C ILE A 615 -17.27 -12.66 5.79
N SER A 616 -18.43 -12.45 5.17
CA SER A 616 -18.56 -12.21 3.72
C SER A 616 -18.90 -10.75 3.42
N GLY A 617 -19.02 -10.43 2.15
CA GLY A 617 -19.43 -9.11 1.65
C GLY A 617 -18.51 -8.54 0.59
N VAL A 618 -18.95 -7.49 -0.09
CA VAL A 618 -18.20 -6.88 -1.20
C VAL A 618 -16.85 -6.31 -0.78
N SER A 619 -15.97 -6.07 -1.75
CA SER A 619 -14.68 -5.42 -1.49
C SER A 619 -14.89 -4.02 -0.92
N GLY A 620 -14.13 -3.67 0.14
CA GLY A 620 -14.28 -2.38 0.83
C GLY A 620 -15.52 -2.23 1.72
N SER A 621 -16.31 -3.29 1.97
CA SER A 621 -17.51 -3.22 2.85
C SER A 621 -17.20 -3.04 4.34
N GLY A 622 -15.94 -3.17 4.77
CA GLY A 622 -15.52 -2.97 6.16
C GLY A 622 -15.16 -4.25 6.92
N LYS A 623 -15.06 -5.42 6.27
CA LYS A 623 -14.69 -6.70 6.89
C LYS A 623 -13.39 -6.62 7.69
N SER A 624 -12.30 -6.19 7.05
CA SER A 624 -11.00 -6.06 7.71
C SER A 624 -11.00 -4.97 8.78
N THR A 625 -11.78 -3.91 8.60
CA THR A 625 -11.96 -2.86 9.63
C THR A 625 -12.63 -3.42 10.89
N LEU A 626 -13.69 -4.24 10.73
CA LEU A 626 -14.39 -4.86 11.86
C LEU A 626 -13.51 -5.87 12.60
N ILE A 627 -12.87 -6.77 11.86
CA ILE A 627 -12.14 -7.91 12.43
C ILE A 627 -10.68 -7.52 12.73
N ASN A 628 -9.90 -7.09 11.72
CA ASN A 628 -8.45 -6.92 11.85
C ASN A 628 -8.06 -5.62 12.56
N GLU A 629 -8.82 -4.52 12.36
CA GLU A 629 -8.47 -3.21 12.91
C GLU A 629 -9.25 -2.86 14.19
N THR A 630 -10.38 -3.54 14.48
CA THR A 630 -11.16 -3.32 15.69
C THR A 630 -11.07 -4.51 16.65
N LEU A 631 -11.66 -5.66 16.30
CA LEU A 631 -11.74 -6.83 17.19
C LEU A 631 -10.37 -7.41 17.57
N MET A 632 -9.51 -7.61 16.59
CA MET A 632 -8.20 -8.22 16.77
C MET A 632 -7.28 -7.43 17.74
N PRO A 633 -7.10 -6.09 17.60
CA PRO A 633 -6.31 -5.31 18.55
C PRO A 633 -6.85 -5.36 19.99
N ILE A 634 -8.19 -5.34 20.17
CA ILE A 634 -8.81 -5.47 21.50
C ILE A 634 -8.39 -6.80 22.13
N LEU A 635 -8.57 -7.90 21.42
CA LEU A 635 -8.25 -9.24 21.93
C LEU A 635 -6.73 -9.43 22.13
N LYS A 636 -5.87 -8.93 21.23
CA LYS A 636 -4.41 -8.96 21.43
C LYS A 636 -3.97 -8.18 22.67
N ASN A 637 -4.58 -7.04 22.93
CA ASN A 637 -4.30 -6.27 24.15
C ASN A 637 -4.70 -7.07 25.39
N ARG A 638 -5.84 -7.74 25.36
CA ARG A 638 -6.34 -8.54 26.48
C ARG A 638 -5.48 -9.77 26.77
N PHE A 639 -5.16 -10.56 25.74
CA PHE A 639 -4.45 -11.85 25.89
C PHE A 639 -2.93 -11.72 25.92
N TYR A 640 -2.36 -10.76 25.17
CA TYR A 640 -0.92 -10.66 24.96
C TYR A 640 -0.30 -9.35 25.40
N ASN A 641 -1.10 -8.44 25.98
CA ASN A 641 -0.65 -7.10 26.39
C ASN A 641 0.08 -6.33 25.28
N ALA A 642 -0.47 -6.42 24.06
CA ALA A 642 0.20 -5.96 22.83
C ALA A 642 0.24 -4.44 22.67
N LYS A 643 -0.55 -3.68 23.45
CA LYS A 643 -0.65 -2.20 23.41
C LYS A 643 -0.98 -1.64 22.02
N LEU A 644 -1.81 -2.34 21.27
CA LEU A 644 -2.33 -1.90 19.98
C LEU A 644 -3.50 -0.93 20.21
N GLN A 645 -3.65 0.05 19.33
CA GLN A 645 -4.81 0.94 19.36
C GLN A 645 -5.92 0.36 18.47
N PRO A 646 -7.04 -0.13 19.04
CA PRO A 646 -8.21 -0.52 18.28
C PRO A 646 -8.89 0.71 17.68
N LEU A 647 -9.57 0.54 16.55
CA LEU A 647 -10.48 1.57 16.06
C LEU A 647 -11.64 1.81 17.03
N PRO A 648 -12.32 2.98 16.98
CA PRO A 648 -13.34 3.33 17.95
C PRO A 648 -14.47 2.31 18.05
N TYR A 649 -14.78 1.91 19.28
CA TYR A 649 -15.88 1.01 19.66
C TYR A 649 -16.40 1.43 21.03
N ASP A 650 -17.54 0.88 21.46
CA ASP A 650 -18.12 1.19 22.76
C ASP A 650 -17.74 0.15 23.82
N ASP A 651 -17.96 -1.15 23.55
CA ASP A 651 -17.73 -2.21 24.52
C ASP A 651 -17.46 -3.57 23.84
N ILE A 652 -16.88 -4.50 24.60
CA ILE A 652 -16.70 -5.90 24.22
C ILE A 652 -17.11 -6.81 25.38
N VAL A 653 -17.97 -7.77 25.12
CA VAL A 653 -18.50 -8.71 26.12
C VAL A 653 -18.20 -10.16 25.74
N GLY A 654 -18.08 -11.04 26.74
CA GLY A 654 -17.85 -12.48 26.48
C GLY A 654 -16.39 -12.86 26.18
N VAL A 655 -15.42 -11.97 26.42
CA VAL A 655 -13.98 -12.25 26.24
C VAL A 655 -13.50 -13.34 27.20
N GLU A 656 -14.11 -13.46 28.37
CA GLU A 656 -13.84 -14.50 29.39
C GLU A 656 -14.14 -15.93 28.92
N ASN A 657 -14.91 -16.08 27.86
CA ASN A 657 -15.24 -17.39 27.24
C ASN A 657 -14.12 -17.92 26.32
N ILE A 658 -13.05 -17.14 26.12
CA ILE A 658 -11.94 -17.45 25.22
C ILE A 658 -10.65 -17.49 26.02
N ASP A 659 -9.85 -18.54 25.81
CA ASP A 659 -8.56 -18.71 26.50
C ASP A 659 -7.39 -18.13 25.71
N LYS A 660 -7.47 -18.15 24.38
CA LYS A 660 -6.38 -17.84 23.47
C LYS A 660 -6.90 -17.30 22.14
N LEU A 661 -6.17 -16.34 21.58
CA LEU A 661 -6.38 -15.84 20.22
C LEU A 661 -5.24 -16.33 19.32
N ILE A 662 -5.58 -16.83 18.13
CA ILE A 662 -4.59 -17.18 17.10
C ILE A 662 -4.98 -16.49 15.79
N GLU A 663 -4.08 -15.62 15.32
CA GLU A 663 -4.19 -14.95 14.04
C GLU A 663 -3.38 -15.71 12.98
N ILE A 664 -4.01 -15.95 11.83
CA ILE A 664 -3.38 -16.58 10.67
C ILE A 664 -3.57 -15.66 9.47
N ASP A 665 -2.55 -14.85 9.23
CA ASP A 665 -2.49 -13.87 8.16
C ASP A 665 -1.54 -14.32 7.02
N GLN A 666 -1.56 -13.62 5.89
CA GLN A 666 -0.72 -13.90 4.71
C GLN A 666 0.73 -13.42 4.86
N SER A 667 1.11 -12.84 6.00
CA SER A 667 2.46 -12.35 6.21
C SER A 667 3.49 -13.48 6.13
N PRO A 668 4.67 -13.24 5.53
CA PRO A 668 5.70 -14.26 5.42
C PRO A 668 6.12 -14.83 6.79
N ILE A 669 6.40 -16.13 6.87
CA ILE A 669 6.88 -16.81 8.09
C ILE A 669 8.29 -16.37 8.50
N GLY A 670 8.94 -15.51 7.73
CA GLY A 670 10.24 -14.92 8.03
C GLY A 670 10.69 -13.95 6.95
N ARG A 671 11.49 -12.97 7.34
CA ARG A 671 11.95 -11.87 6.47
C ARG A 671 13.36 -12.07 5.91
N THR A 672 14.02 -13.17 6.24
CA THR A 672 15.41 -13.43 5.82
C THR A 672 15.51 -14.72 5.01
N PRO A 673 16.47 -14.83 4.08
CA PRO A 673 16.71 -16.08 3.34
C PRO A 673 17.03 -17.31 4.21
N ARG A 674 17.35 -17.09 5.49
CA ARG A 674 17.63 -18.15 6.47
C ARG A 674 16.38 -18.69 7.16
N SER A 675 15.28 -17.95 7.11
CA SER A 675 13.98 -18.45 7.59
C SER A 675 13.44 -19.48 6.62
N ASN A 676 12.98 -20.62 7.12
CA ASN A 676 12.45 -21.72 6.31
C ASN A 676 11.43 -22.55 7.12
N PRO A 677 10.66 -23.46 6.48
CA PRO A 677 9.69 -24.33 7.13
C PRO A 677 10.24 -25.08 8.34
N ALA A 678 11.44 -25.63 8.23
CA ALA A 678 12.06 -26.41 9.32
C ALA A 678 12.34 -25.58 10.57
N THR A 679 12.77 -24.31 10.39
CA THR A 679 13.03 -23.40 11.53
C THR A 679 11.76 -22.84 12.14
N PHE A 680 10.77 -22.52 11.31
CA PHE A 680 9.49 -21.95 11.75
C PHE A 680 8.68 -22.94 12.61
N THR A 681 8.57 -24.17 12.17
CA THR A 681 7.84 -25.23 12.90
C THR A 681 8.62 -25.77 14.10
N GLY A 682 9.89 -25.39 14.23
CA GLY A 682 10.78 -25.88 15.29
C GLY A 682 11.25 -27.35 15.09
N VAL A 683 10.88 -27.99 13.98
CA VAL A 683 11.33 -29.36 13.69
C VAL A 683 12.83 -29.43 13.48
N PHE A 684 13.46 -28.34 13.04
CA PHE A 684 14.90 -28.27 12.85
C PHE A 684 15.70 -28.47 14.14
N ASN A 685 15.16 -28.09 15.29
CA ASN A 685 15.79 -28.31 16.57
C ASN A 685 15.91 -29.80 16.88
N ASP A 686 14.84 -30.54 16.65
CA ASP A 686 14.80 -31.99 16.88
C ASP A 686 15.74 -32.74 15.90
N ILE A 687 15.75 -32.30 14.61
CA ILE A 687 16.67 -32.84 13.59
C ILE A 687 18.13 -32.60 14.00
N ARG A 688 18.51 -31.41 14.48
CA ARG A 688 19.87 -31.11 14.92
C ARG A 688 20.28 -31.97 16.11
N THR A 689 19.40 -32.21 17.06
CA THR A 689 19.62 -33.07 18.19
C THR A 689 19.81 -34.53 17.76
N LEU A 690 19.06 -34.96 16.75
CA LEU A 690 19.23 -36.30 16.16
C LEU A 690 20.59 -36.44 15.49
N PHE A 691 21.05 -35.42 14.72
CA PHE A 691 22.38 -35.46 14.11
C PHE A 691 23.51 -35.43 15.16
N GLU A 692 23.38 -34.71 16.27
CA GLU A 692 24.31 -34.75 17.41
C GLU A 692 24.41 -36.15 17.99
N ALA A 693 23.31 -36.92 18.02
CA ALA A 693 23.25 -38.25 18.56
C ALA A 693 23.94 -39.31 17.68
N THR A 694 24.25 -38.98 16.40
CA THR A 694 24.89 -39.93 15.48
C THR A 694 26.31 -40.34 15.94
N PRO A 695 26.77 -41.58 15.61
CA PRO A 695 28.12 -42.01 15.95
C PRO A 695 29.22 -41.08 15.42
N ASP A 696 29.12 -40.68 14.16
CA ASP A 696 30.08 -39.78 13.49
C ASP A 696 30.18 -38.42 14.16
N ALA A 697 29.07 -37.84 14.59
CA ALA A 697 29.05 -36.55 15.31
C ALA A 697 29.70 -36.69 16.70
N LYS A 698 29.41 -37.78 17.41
CA LYS A 698 30.01 -38.07 18.73
C LYS A 698 31.52 -38.25 18.64
N VAL A 699 32.03 -38.99 17.66
CA VAL A 699 33.47 -39.21 17.43
C VAL A 699 34.17 -37.87 17.15
N ARG A 700 33.52 -36.96 16.43
CA ARG A 700 34.04 -35.62 16.08
C ARG A 700 33.79 -34.57 17.15
N GLY A 701 33.08 -34.91 18.22
CA GLY A 701 32.71 -33.95 19.29
C GLY A 701 31.74 -32.88 18.84
N PHE A 702 30.93 -33.13 17.80
CA PHE A 702 30.00 -32.18 17.25
C PHE A 702 28.71 -32.12 18.08
N LYS A 703 28.33 -30.92 18.51
CA LYS A 703 27.08 -30.60 19.22
C LYS A 703 25.99 -30.13 18.27
N ALA A 704 24.73 -30.07 18.70
CA ALA A 704 23.59 -29.62 17.91
C ALA A 704 23.82 -28.23 17.27
N GLY A 705 24.59 -27.35 17.91
CA GLY A 705 24.96 -26.05 17.34
C GLY A 705 25.80 -26.15 16.06
N ARG A 706 26.59 -27.25 15.87
CA ARG A 706 27.37 -27.46 14.66
C ARG A 706 26.49 -27.63 13.42
N PHE A 707 25.30 -28.19 13.59
CA PHE A 707 24.32 -28.44 12.55
C PHE A 707 23.37 -27.27 12.33
N SER A 708 23.62 -26.13 12.95
CA SER A 708 22.87 -24.87 12.74
C SER A 708 23.53 -24.01 11.67
N PHE A 709 22.77 -23.57 10.67
CA PHE A 709 23.23 -22.59 9.69
C PHE A 709 23.17 -21.13 10.22
N ASN A 710 22.58 -20.92 11.40
CA ASN A 710 22.50 -19.59 12.03
C ASN A 710 23.68 -19.27 12.95
N VAL A 711 24.36 -20.29 13.45
CA VAL A 711 25.47 -20.16 14.44
C VAL A 711 26.81 -20.42 13.75
N PRO A 712 27.86 -19.62 14.08
CA PRO A 712 29.22 -19.89 13.59
C PRO A 712 29.71 -21.30 13.99
N GLY A 713 30.62 -21.85 13.19
CA GLY A 713 31.26 -23.19 13.44
C GLY A 713 30.98 -24.21 12.34
N GLY A 714 29.73 -24.58 12.12
CA GLY A 714 29.36 -25.55 11.09
C GLY A 714 28.87 -24.96 9.77
N ARG A 715 28.45 -23.72 9.73
CA ARG A 715 27.94 -23.05 8.56
C ARG A 715 29.05 -22.56 7.61
N CYS A 716 28.71 -22.35 6.35
CA CYS A 716 29.57 -21.62 5.43
C CYS A 716 29.68 -20.15 5.90
N GLU A 717 30.88 -19.65 6.13
CA GLU A 717 31.08 -18.29 6.62
C GLU A 717 30.98 -17.24 5.52
N GLU A 718 31.20 -17.61 4.26
CA GLU A 718 31.05 -16.73 3.10
C GLU A 718 29.62 -16.20 2.96
N CYS A 719 28.61 -17.09 2.95
CA CYS A 719 27.19 -16.72 2.90
C CYS A 719 26.55 -16.65 4.30
N LYS A 720 27.31 -16.86 5.37
CA LYS A 720 26.82 -16.90 6.76
C LYS A 720 25.62 -17.84 6.95
N GLY A 721 25.62 -18.97 6.21
CA GLY A 721 24.58 -19.99 6.26
C GLY A 721 23.30 -19.71 5.44
N ALA A 722 23.27 -18.64 4.64
CA ALA A 722 22.13 -18.33 3.80
C ALA A 722 22.04 -19.23 2.54
N GLY A 723 23.20 -19.75 2.06
CA GLY A 723 23.30 -20.48 0.80
C GLY A 723 23.36 -19.59 -0.43
N ILE A 724 22.92 -18.34 -0.30
CA ILE A 724 22.87 -17.30 -1.33
C ILE A 724 23.56 -16.04 -0.85
N LYS A 725 23.98 -15.20 -1.80
CA LYS A 725 24.42 -13.82 -1.57
C LYS A 725 23.38 -12.88 -2.18
N VAL A 726 22.93 -11.91 -1.43
CA VAL A 726 22.06 -10.85 -1.91
C VAL A 726 22.94 -9.73 -2.43
N ILE A 727 22.82 -9.42 -3.73
CA ILE A 727 23.49 -8.27 -4.35
C ILE A 727 22.46 -7.15 -4.44
N GLU A 728 22.66 -6.10 -3.63
CA GLU A 728 21.82 -4.92 -3.67
C GLU A 728 22.21 -4.06 -4.88
N MET A 729 21.23 -3.69 -5.69
CA MET A 729 21.41 -2.80 -6.84
C MET A 729 20.69 -1.47 -6.57
N ASN A 730 21.38 -0.34 -6.83
CA ASN A 730 20.89 1.00 -6.43
C ASN A 730 19.54 1.41 -7.04
N PHE A 731 19.14 0.85 -8.19
CA PHE A 731 17.91 1.22 -8.90
C PHE A 731 17.07 0.02 -9.37
N LEU A 732 17.52 -1.21 -9.08
CA LEU A 732 16.86 -2.45 -9.45
C LEU A 732 16.60 -3.31 -8.22
N PRO A 733 15.65 -4.27 -8.28
CA PRO A 733 15.48 -5.25 -7.23
C PRO A 733 16.78 -6.00 -6.94
N SER A 734 17.03 -6.30 -5.66
CA SER A 734 18.20 -7.09 -5.24
C SER A 734 18.19 -8.45 -5.92
N VAL A 735 19.36 -8.92 -6.38
CA VAL A 735 19.51 -10.21 -7.03
C VAL A 735 20.11 -11.23 -6.05
N ASN A 736 19.52 -12.41 -5.98
CA ASN A 736 20.01 -13.52 -5.18
C ASN A 736 20.94 -14.39 -6.04
N VAL A 737 22.21 -14.52 -5.66
CA VAL A 737 23.20 -15.35 -6.35
C VAL A 737 23.60 -16.50 -5.44
N VAL A 738 23.67 -17.72 -5.98
CA VAL A 738 24.11 -18.89 -5.23
C VAL A 738 25.54 -18.68 -4.71
N CYS A 739 25.82 -19.05 -3.47
CA CYS A 739 27.14 -18.92 -2.86
C CYS A 739 28.13 -19.84 -3.57
N ASN A 740 29.21 -19.29 -4.10
CA ASN A 740 30.23 -20.05 -4.87
C ASN A 740 30.98 -21.07 -3.99
N GLU A 741 31.20 -20.74 -2.71
CA GLU A 741 31.96 -21.62 -1.80
C GLU A 741 31.16 -22.88 -1.41
N CYS A 742 29.96 -22.69 -0.86
CA CYS A 742 29.13 -23.81 -0.43
C CYS A 742 28.19 -24.35 -1.53
N ARG A 743 28.11 -23.69 -2.69
CA ARG A 743 27.23 -24.07 -3.82
C ARG A 743 25.76 -24.28 -3.36
N GLY A 744 25.26 -23.37 -2.52
CA GLY A 744 23.90 -23.43 -1.99
C GLY A 744 23.74 -24.32 -0.75
N ARG A 745 24.73 -25.19 -0.39
CA ARG A 745 24.61 -26.18 0.67
C ARG A 745 24.65 -25.65 2.10
N ARG A 746 24.87 -24.34 2.31
CA ARG A 746 24.82 -23.64 3.60
C ARG A 746 25.88 -24.00 4.64
N TYR A 747 26.51 -25.17 4.57
CA TYR A 747 27.44 -25.74 5.55
C TYR A 747 28.83 -25.91 5.00
N LYS A 748 29.80 -26.14 5.93
CA LYS A 748 31.14 -26.61 5.64
C LYS A 748 31.11 -28.10 5.33
N ASP A 749 32.06 -28.57 4.51
CA ASP A 749 32.15 -30.00 4.11
C ASP A 749 32.31 -30.94 5.29
N ASP A 750 33.05 -30.52 6.37
CA ASP A 750 33.18 -31.33 7.60
C ASP A 750 31.83 -31.60 8.29
N THR A 751 30.91 -30.61 8.26
CA THR A 751 29.56 -30.78 8.81
C THR A 751 28.73 -31.68 7.93
N LEU A 752 28.86 -31.55 6.60
CA LEU A 752 28.19 -32.40 5.62
C LEU A 752 28.68 -33.84 5.57
N ALA A 753 29.87 -34.12 6.12
CA ALA A 753 30.39 -35.48 6.23
C ALA A 753 29.59 -36.34 7.21
N VAL A 754 28.88 -35.73 8.18
CA VAL A 754 28.03 -36.45 9.14
C VAL A 754 26.71 -36.82 8.47
N LYS A 755 26.34 -38.09 8.55
CA LYS A 755 25.13 -38.64 7.91
C LYS A 755 24.22 -39.34 8.91
N TYR A 756 22.92 -39.25 8.69
CA TYR A 756 21.89 -40.05 9.32
C TYR A 756 21.12 -40.81 8.23
N LYS A 757 21.03 -42.16 8.33
CA LYS A 757 20.44 -43.00 7.26
C LYS A 757 20.96 -42.67 5.84
N GLY A 758 22.27 -42.36 5.72
CA GLY A 758 22.92 -42.05 4.45
C GLY A 758 22.77 -40.59 3.96
N LYS A 759 21.92 -39.77 4.57
CA LYS A 759 21.67 -38.36 4.21
C LYS A 759 22.38 -37.38 5.17
N ASN A 760 23.00 -36.35 4.66
CA ASN A 760 23.58 -35.26 5.47
C ASN A 760 22.51 -34.18 5.82
N ILE A 761 22.87 -33.19 6.64
CA ILE A 761 21.93 -32.18 7.11
C ILE A 761 21.40 -31.32 5.97
N ASN A 762 22.17 -31.05 4.90
CA ASN A 762 21.69 -30.32 3.74
C ASN A 762 20.74 -31.19 2.90
N ASP A 763 21.05 -32.46 2.71
CA ASP A 763 20.14 -33.36 1.98
C ASP A 763 18.77 -33.41 2.65
N VAL A 764 18.72 -33.39 3.99
CA VAL A 764 17.45 -33.32 4.75
C VAL A 764 16.72 -31.98 4.53
N LEU A 765 17.45 -30.86 4.47
CA LEU A 765 16.82 -29.57 4.19
C LEU A 765 16.28 -29.49 2.75
N GLU A 766 16.88 -30.19 1.80
CA GLU A 766 16.40 -30.20 0.40
C GLU A 766 15.27 -31.23 0.17
N MET A 767 14.95 -32.09 1.15
CA MET A 767 13.81 -33.01 1.03
C MET A 767 12.48 -32.25 1.00
N PRO A 768 11.55 -32.68 0.13
CA PRO A 768 10.14 -32.35 0.30
C PRO A 768 9.62 -32.83 1.66
N ILE A 769 8.67 -32.11 2.24
CA ILE A 769 8.11 -32.42 3.57
C ILE A 769 7.49 -33.82 3.60
N SER A 770 6.87 -34.29 2.51
CA SER A 770 6.33 -35.65 2.39
C SER A 770 7.42 -36.71 2.50
N GLU A 771 8.53 -36.56 1.75
CA GLU A 771 9.69 -37.46 1.83
C GLU A 771 10.35 -37.42 3.22
N ALA A 772 10.45 -36.23 3.79
CA ALA A 772 11.00 -36.08 5.13
C ALA A 772 10.11 -36.72 6.20
N TYR A 773 8.78 -36.69 6.05
CA TYR A 773 7.86 -37.38 6.96
C TYR A 773 8.08 -38.90 6.93
N GLU A 774 8.18 -39.51 5.78
CA GLU A 774 8.50 -40.92 5.62
C GLU A 774 9.91 -41.27 6.19
N PHE A 775 10.91 -40.43 5.91
CA PHE A 775 12.28 -40.60 6.38
C PHE A 775 12.40 -40.62 7.90
N PHE A 776 11.61 -39.79 8.59
CA PHE A 776 11.59 -39.62 10.05
C PHE A 776 10.39 -40.29 10.73
N GLU A 777 9.66 -41.15 10.08
CA GLU A 777 8.46 -41.85 10.59
C GLU A 777 8.63 -42.43 12.00
N ASN A 778 9.80 -43.03 12.26
CA ASN A 778 10.11 -43.68 13.53
C ASN A 778 10.58 -42.74 14.65
N ILE A 779 10.51 -41.42 14.43
CA ILE A 779 10.89 -40.38 15.40
C ILE A 779 9.70 -39.51 15.72
N PRO A 780 8.91 -39.83 16.77
CA PRO A 780 7.61 -39.20 17.02
C PRO A 780 7.63 -37.65 17.11
N SER A 781 8.68 -37.08 17.72
CA SER A 781 8.85 -35.63 17.88
C SER A 781 9.01 -34.88 16.55
N ILE A 782 9.60 -35.53 15.55
CA ILE A 782 9.79 -34.99 14.20
C ILE A 782 8.58 -35.35 13.36
N ALA A 783 8.15 -36.63 13.36
CA ALA A 783 7.05 -37.12 12.53
C ALA A 783 5.74 -36.38 12.79
N GLN A 784 5.38 -36.08 14.04
CA GLN A 784 4.16 -35.35 14.39
C GLN A 784 4.13 -33.94 13.75
N LYS A 785 5.25 -33.21 13.80
CA LYS A 785 5.35 -31.86 13.23
C LYS A 785 5.31 -31.90 11.69
N LEU A 786 5.98 -32.90 11.08
CA LEU A 786 5.95 -33.07 9.63
C LEU A 786 4.59 -33.53 9.13
N LYS A 787 3.91 -34.40 9.88
CA LYS A 787 2.55 -34.84 9.56
C LYS A 787 1.58 -33.65 9.49
N ALA A 788 1.61 -32.74 10.47
CA ALA A 788 0.76 -31.55 10.44
C ALA A 788 0.99 -30.69 9.18
N LEU A 789 2.23 -30.64 8.67
CA LEU A 789 2.53 -29.94 7.41
C LEU A 789 2.00 -30.69 6.18
N VAL A 790 2.03 -32.02 6.19
CA VAL A 790 1.44 -32.85 5.12
C VAL A 790 -0.09 -32.70 5.14
N ASP A 791 -0.69 -32.74 6.34
CA ASP A 791 -2.14 -32.66 6.54
C ASP A 791 -2.74 -31.34 6.03
N VAL A 792 -1.95 -30.24 5.97
CA VAL A 792 -2.38 -28.96 5.37
C VAL A 792 -2.00 -28.83 3.88
N GLY A 793 -1.56 -29.91 3.23
CA GLY A 793 -1.24 -29.92 1.80
C GLY A 793 0.10 -29.28 1.43
N LEU A 794 1.07 -29.19 2.36
CA LEU A 794 2.40 -28.61 2.11
C LEU A 794 3.48 -29.69 1.87
N GLY A 795 3.10 -30.93 1.54
CA GLY A 795 4.01 -32.04 1.33
C GLY A 795 5.08 -31.80 0.27
N TYR A 796 4.78 -31.03 -0.76
CA TYR A 796 5.68 -30.70 -1.87
C TYR A 796 6.74 -29.64 -1.52
N VAL A 797 6.55 -28.85 -0.47
CA VAL A 797 7.49 -27.79 -0.04
C VAL A 797 8.74 -28.42 0.56
N ARG A 798 9.93 -27.89 0.25
CA ARG A 798 11.18 -28.37 0.84
C ARG A 798 11.37 -27.83 2.25
N LEU A 799 11.89 -28.63 3.17
CA LEU A 799 12.16 -28.23 4.56
C LEU A 799 13.05 -26.99 4.66
N GLY A 800 14.04 -26.87 3.80
CA GLY A 800 14.98 -25.75 3.76
C GLY A 800 14.59 -24.63 2.79
N GLN A 801 13.42 -24.68 2.16
CA GLN A 801 12.97 -23.63 1.25
C GLN A 801 12.92 -22.27 1.95
N SER A 802 13.46 -21.24 1.31
CA SER A 802 13.49 -19.90 1.92
C SER A 802 12.07 -19.35 2.11
N ALA A 803 11.77 -18.82 3.29
CA ALA A 803 10.47 -18.22 3.60
C ALA A 803 10.04 -17.08 2.65
N VAL A 804 11.00 -16.38 2.05
CA VAL A 804 10.73 -15.29 1.11
C VAL A 804 10.31 -15.78 -0.28
N THR A 805 10.44 -17.09 -0.56
CA THR A 805 9.98 -17.72 -1.81
C THR A 805 8.64 -18.43 -1.68
N LEU A 806 8.09 -18.48 -0.47
CA LEU A 806 6.77 -19.05 -0.23
C LEU A 806 5.69 -18.05 -0.64
N SER A 807 4.60 -18.55 -1.21
CA SER A 807 3.40 -17.77 -1.45
C SER A 807 2.71 -17.37 -0.13
N GLY A 808 1.81 -16.38 -0.19
CA GLY A 808 1.01 -15.97 0.97
C GLY A 808 0.20 -17.14 1.54
N GLY A 809 -0.45 -17.92 0.68
CA GLY A 809 -1.23 -19.09 1.08
C GLY A 809 -0.37 -20.23 1.68
N GLU A 810 0.83 -20.50 1.14
CA GLU A 810 1.77 -21.46 1.74
C GLU A 810 2.22 -21.02 3.14
N SER A 811 2.48 -19.71 3.31
CA SER A 811 2.85 -19.13 4.61
C SER A 811 1.72 -19.25 5.63
N GLN A 812 0.46 -19.02 5.24
CA GLN A 812 -0.70 -19.23 6.10
C GLN A 812 -0.88 -20.68 6.51
N ARG A 813 -0.84 -21.61 5.55
CA ARG A 813 -0.94 -23.06 5.84
C ARG A 813 0.19 -23.52 6.75
N MET A 814 1.40 -22.96 6.62
CA MET A 814 2.52 -23.25 7.52
C MET A 814 2.23 -22.81 8.96
N LYS A 815 1.64 -21.61 9.14
CA LYS A 815 1.21 -21.13 10.46
C LYS A 815 0.13 -22.04 11.06
N LEU A 816 -0.86 -22.41 10.25
CA LEU A 816 -1.95 -23.31 10.65
C LEU A 816 -1.41 -24.67 11.09
N ALA A 817 -0.51 -25.29 10.31
CA ALA A 817 0.12 -26.57 10.67
C ALA A 817 0.86 -26.52 12.00
N THR A 818 1.53 -25.39 12.29
CA THR A 818 2.26 -25.21 13.55
C THR A 818 1.31 -25.19 14.76
N GLU A 819 0.13 -24.61 14.60
CA GLU A 819 -0.88 -24.58 15.67
C GLU A 819 -1.59 -25.93 15.82
N LEU A 820 -1.86 -26.65 14.72
CA LEU A 820 -2.39 -28.03 14.76
C LEU A 820 -1.48 -29.01 15.48
N ALA A 821 -0.17 -28.85 15.35
CA ALA A 821 0.81 -29.68 16.04
C ALA A 821 0.81 -29.49 17.56
N ARG A 822 0.13 -28.46 18.08
CA ARG A 822 0.01 -28.16 19.51
C ARG A 822 -1.30 -28.75 20.08
N LYS A 823 -1.30 -29.08 21.37
CA LYS A 823 -2.54 -29.48 22.08
C LYS A 823 -3.44 -28.25 22.24
N GLY A 824 -4.65 -28.32 21.70
CA GLY A 824 -5.68 -27.28 21.86
C GLY A 824 -6.28 -27.28 23.28
N THR A 825 -6.80 -26.12 23.71
CA THR A 825 -7.53 -25.93 24.98
C THR A 825 -9.03 -26.18 24.81
N GLY A 826 -9.57 -26.11 23.61
CA GLY A 826 -11.00 -26.24 23.30
C GLY A 826 -11.77 -24.91 23.32
N ASN A 827 -11.16 -23.80 23.78
CA ASN A 827 -11.75 -22.45 23.81
C ASN A 827 -10.88 -21.42 23.08
N THR A 828 -10.14 -21.85 22.07
CA THR A 828 -9.27 -20.96 21.29
C THR A 828 -10.09 -20.31 20.17
N LEU A 829 -9.92 -18.99 20.01
CA LEU A 829 -10.43 -18.24 18.86
C LEU A 829 -9.36 -18.16 17.77
N TYR A 830 -9.67 -18.73 16.61
CA TYR A 830 -8.85 -18.61 15.40
C TYR A 830 -9.46 -17.55 14.49
N ILE A 831 -8.65 -16.62 14.01
CA ILE A 831 -9.06 -15.63 13.00
C ILE A 831 -8.15 -15.78 11.78
N LEU A 832 -8.78 -16.05 10.62
CA LEU A 832 -8.10 -16.24 9.35
C LEU A 832 -8.57 -15.18 8.35
N ASP A 833 -7.61 -14.60 7.64
CA ASP A 833 -7.88 -13.59 6.62
C ASP A 833 -7.56 -14.15 5.22
N GLU A 834 -8.60 -14.37 4.41
CA GLU A 834 -8.56 -14.89 3.04
C GLU A 834 -7.61 -16.10 2.86
N PRO A 835 -7.76 -17.20 3.63
CA PRO A 835 -6.82 -18.31 3.58
C PRO A 835 -6.90 -19.17 2.32
N THR A 836 -7.90 -18.96 1.45
CA THR A 836 -8.01 -19.68 0.15
C THR A 836 -7.23 -19.03 -0.98
N THR A 837 -6.55 -17.91 -0.70
CA THR A 837 -5.75 -17.19 -1.69
C THR A 837 -4.72 -18.12 -2.35
N GLY A 838 -4.76 -18.22 -3.70
CA GLY A 838 -3.85 -19.05 -4.49
C GLY A 838 -4.04 -20.57 -4.31
N LEU A 839 -5.19 -21.00 -3.78
CA LEU A 839 -5.48 -22.42 -3.57
C LEU A 839 -6.35 -22.99 -4.70
N HIS A 840 -5.97 -24.18 -5.14
CA HIS A 840 -6.79 -25.03 -5.99
C HIS A 840 -7.93 -25.69 -5.19
N PHE A 841 -8.99 -26.16 -5.83
CA PHE A 841 -10.14 -26.81 -5.19
C PHE A 841 -9.77 -27.96 -4.26
N ASP A 842 -8.82 -28.83 -4.65
CA ASP A 842 -8.33 -29.93 -3.79
C ASP A 842 -7.61 -29.38 -2.54
N ASP A 843 -6.84 -28.28 -2.68
CA ASP A 843 -6.19 -27.63 -1.53
C ASP A 843 -7.24 -27.00 -0.59
N ILE A 844 -8.31 -26.42 -1.14
CA ILE A 844 -9.44 -25.88 -0.37
C ILE A 844 -10.12 -27.00 0.41
N LYS A 845 -10.34 -28.15 -0.20
CA LYS A 845 -10.94 -29.32 0.47
C LYS A 845 -10.09 -29.77 1.66
N VAL A 846 -8.78 -29.83 1.48
CA VAL A 846 -7.82 -30.16 2.56
C VAL A 846 -7.88 -29.13 3.69
N LEU A 847 -7.84 -27.84 3.34
CA LEU A 847 -7.96 -26.75 4.30
C LEU A 847 -9.26 -26.81 5.11
N LEU A 848 -10.39 -27.04 4.44
CA LEU A 848 -11.70 -27.22 5.09
C LEU A 848 -11.68 -28.36 6.10
N GLY A 849 -11.10 -29.52 5.75
CA GLY A 849 -10.97 -30.64 6.67
C GLY A 849 -10.23 -30.27 7.95
N VAL A 850 -9.16 -29.48 7.82
CA VAL A 850 -8.39 -28.98 8.95
C VAL A 850 -9.19 -27.99 9.82
N LEU A 851 -9.87 -27.03 9.21
CA LEU A 851 -10.67 -26.03 9.92
C LEU A 851 -11.85 -26.68 10.67
N GLN A 852 -12.50 -27.66 10.04
CA GLN A 852 -13.56 -28.46 10.64
C GLN A 852 -13.05 -29.23 11.89
N GLN A 853 -11.87 -29.85 11.82
CA GLN A 853 -11.26 -30.54 12.97
C GLN A 853 -10.99 -29.57 14.14
N LEU A 854 -10.55 -28.33 13.86
CA LEU A 854 -10.35 -27.32 14.92
C LEU A 854 -11.67 -27.00 15.64
N VAL A 855 -12.75 -26.83 14.90
CA VAL A 855 -14.08 -26.54 15.47
C VAL A 855 -14.63 -27.77 16.24
N GLU A 856 -14.43 -28.99 15.74
CA GLU A 856 -14.82 -30.23 16.44
C GLU A 856 -14.12 -30.41 17.80
N GLN A 857 -12.94 -29.81 17.95
CA GLN A 857 -12.22 -29.77 19.25
C GLN A 857 -12.79 -28.73 20.21
N GLY A 858 -13.89 -28.02 19.87
CA GLY A 858 -14.57 -27.01 20.68
C GLY A 858 -14.12 -25.57 20.39
N ASN A 859 -13.15 -25.35 19.51
CA ASN A 859 -12.64 -24.03 19.19
C ASN A 859 -13.62 -23.22 18.31
N THR A 860 -13.44 -21.92 18.29
CA THR A 860 -14.16 -21.01 17.36
C THR A 860 -13.23 -20.59 16.23
N VAL A 861 -13.72 -20.66 15.00
CA VAL A 861 -12.99 -20.23 13.81
C VAL A 861 -13.77 -19.12 13.13
N ILE A 862 -13.18 -17.93 13.02
CA ILE A 862 -13.69 -16.81 12.23
C ILE A 862 -12.82 -16.68 10.98
N ILE A 863 -13.45 -16.67 9.81
CA ILE A 863 -12.78 -16.56 8.52
C ILE A 863 -13.34 -15.40 7.73
N ILE A 864 -12.48 -14.51 7.26
CA ILE A 864 -12.84 -13.49 6.26
C ILE A 864 -12.65 -14.13 4.90
N GLU A 865 -13.72 -14.28 4.10
CA GLU A 865 -13.65 -15.00 2.85
C GLU A 865 -14.60 -14.50 1.77
N HIS A 866 -14.18 -14.76 0.53
CA HIS A 866 -14.96 -14.52 -0.68
C HIS A 866 -15.23 -15.80 -1.46
N ASN A 867 -14.48 -16.87 -1.18
CA ASN A 867 -14.62 -18.14 -1.83
C ASN A 867 -15.95 -18.81 -1.42
N LEU A 868 -16.80 -19.08 -2.40
CA LEU A 868 -18.12 -19.64 -2.15
C LEU A 868 -18.08 -21.08 -1.60
N ASP A 869 -17.07 -21.88 -1.96
CA ASP A 869 -16.92 -23.23 -1.44
C ASP A 869 -16.64 -23.26 0.07
N ILE A 870 -15.89 -22.28 0.56
CA ILE A 870 -15.74 -22.07 2.01
C ILE A 870 -17.05 -21.57 2.60
N LEU A 871 -17.65 -20.51 2.03
CA LEU A 871 -18.85 -19.90 2.60
C LEU A 871 -20.04 -20.87 2.66
N LYS A 872 -20.19 -21.78 1.69
CA LYS A 872 -21.22 -22.83 1.77
C LYS A 872 -20.93 -23.89 2.84
N SER A 873 -19.68 -23.96 3.33
CA SER A 873 -19.22 -24.97 4.29
C SER A 873 -19.16 -24.49 5.75
N VAL A 874 -19.34 -23.18 6.02
CA VAL A 874 -19.36 -22.62 7.38
C VAL A 874 -20.70 -22.85 8.08
N ASP A 875 -20.73 -22.73 9.41
CA ASP A 875 -21.95 -22.90 10.21
C ASP A 875 -22.80 -21.61 10.23
N TYR A 876 -22.13 -20.43 10.20
CA TYR A 876 -22.78 -19.13 10.30
C TYR A 876 -22.04 -18.09 9.49
N ILE A 877 -22.74 -17.15 8.88
CA ILE A 877 -22.15 -16.07 8.07
C ILE A 877 -22.66 -14.71 8.55
N PHE A 878 -21.76 -13.74 8.61
CA PHE A 878 -22.09 -12.31 8.66
C PHE A 878 -21.75 -11.68 7.31
N ASP A 879 -22.76 -11.16 6.62
CA ASP A 879 -22.61 -10.53 5.31
C ASP A 879 -22.54 -9.01 5.46
N MET A 880 -21.42 -8.42 5.05
CA MET A 880 -21.16 -6.99 5.19
C MET A 880 -21.40 -6.25 3.88
N GLY A 881 -22.12 -5.12 3.96
CA GLY A 881 -22.51 -4.37 2.77
C GLY A 881 -23.23 -3.08 3.10
N PRO A 882 -24.18 -2.69 2.21
CA PRO A 882 -24.49 -3.31 0.90
C PRO A 882 -23.46 -3.05 -0.20
N GLU A 883 -22.61 -2.04 -0.04
CA GLU A 883 -21.61 -1.58 -0.99
C GLU A 883 -20.24 -1.43 -0.32
N GLY A 884 -19.22 -1.06 -1.10
CA GLY A 884 -17.92 -0.64 -0.58
C GLY A 884 -17.91 0.82 -0.11
N GLY A 885 -16.86 1.22 0.64
CA GLY A 885 -16.62 2.59 1.08
C GLY A 885 -17.71 3.14 1.98
N ARG A 886 -18.07 4.42 1.79
CA ARG A 886 -19.06 5.12 2.64
C ARG A 886 -20.47 4.53 2.58
N ARG A 887 -20.81 3.82 1.51
CA ARG A 887 -22.10 3.15 1.36
C ARG A 887 -22.16 1.78 2.00
N GLY A 888 -21.00 1.24 2.45
CA GLY A 888 -20.87 0.01 3.22
C GLY A 888 -20.87 0.23 4.72
N GLY A 889 -20.20 -0.66 5.43
CA GLY A 889 -19.94 -0.56 6.87
C GLY A 889 -21.08 -1.02 7.76
N MET A 890 -21.98 -1.87 7.26
CA MET A 890 -23.09 -2.48 8.02
C MET A 890 -23.08 -3.99 7.83
N ILE A 891 -23.63 -4.73 8.78
CA ILE A 891 -24.04 -6.11 8.59
C ILE A 891 -25.42 -6.07 7.96
N VAL A 892 -25.54 -6.53 6.72
CA VAL A 892 -26.80 -6.51 5.95
C VAL A 892 -27.62 -7.78 6.15
N ALA A 893 -26.95 -8.89 6.40
CA ALA A 893 -27.58 -10.17 6.67
C ALA A 893 -26.70 -11.03 7.59
N SER A 894 -27.28 -11.91 8.36
CA SER A 894 -26.55 -12.88 9.17
C SER A 894 -27.38 -14.15 9.38
N GLY A 895 -26.74 -15.31 9.39
CA GLY A 895 -27.42 -16.58 9.52
C GLY A 895 -26.63 -17.75 8.95
N THR A 896 -27.28 -18.92 8.81
CA THR A 896 -26.68 -20.03 8.07
C THR A 896 -26.56 -19.70 6.60
N PRO A 897 -25.69 -20.38 5.82
CA PRO A 897 -25.59 -20.16 4.37
C PRO A 897 -26.95 -20.25 3.65
N GLU A 898 -27.81 -21.18 4.06
CA GLU A 898 -29.16 -21.39 3.50
C GLU A 898 -30.09 -20.20 3.81
N GLN A 899 -29.98 -19.62 5.03
CA GLN A 899 -30.74 -18.43 5.39
C GLN A 899 -30.31 -17.22 4.58
N LEU A 900 -28.99 -17.03 4.41
CA LEU A 900 -28.48 -15.94 3.57
C LEU A 900 -28.87 -16.09 2.10
N ALA A 901 -28.89 -17.33 1.56
CA ALA A 901 -29.32 -17.59 0.18
C ALA A 901 -30.78 -17.21 -0.04
N ALA A 902 -31.62 -17.19 1.01
CA ALA A 902 -33.01 -16.78 0.97
C ALA A 902 -33.23 -15.29 1.33
N ASP A 903 -32.24 -14.61 1.89
CA ASP A 903 -32.33 -13.22 2.34
C ASP A 903 -32.12 -12.23 1.17
N PRO A 904 -33.13 -11.40 0.85
CA PRO A 904 -33.03 -10.44 -0.25
C PRO A 904 -32.03 -9.31 0.00
N ASP A 905 -31.69 -9.02 1.25
CA ASP A 905 -30.76 -7.95 1.62
C ASP A 905 -29.28 -8.42 1.58
N SER A 906 -29.05 -9.74 1.52
CA SER A 906 -27.72 -10.30 1.41
C SER A 906 -27.11 -10.05 0.02
N VAL A 907 -25.90 -9.55 -0.01
CA VAL A 907 -25.15 -9.35 -1.26
C VAL A 907 -24.48 -10.65 -1.72
N THR A 908 -24.12 -11.51 -0.79
CA THR A 908 -23.50 -12.83 -1.03
C THR A 908 -24.56 -13.90 -1.31
N GLY A 909 -25.76 -13.74 -0.75
CA GLY A 909 -26.86 -14.72 -0.82
C GLY A 909 -27.21 -15.22 -2.22
N PRO A 910 -27.38 -14.36 -3.24
CA PRO A 910 -27.68 -14.80 -4.60
C PRO A 910 -26.65 -15.78 -5.17
N PHE A 911 -25.37 -15.60 -4.87
CA PHE A 911 -24.29 -16.47 -5.35
C PHE A 911 -24.23 -17.78 -4.56
N LEU A 912 -24.54 -17.77 -3.25
CA LEU A 912 -24.67 -18.98 -2.45
C LEU A 912 -25.82 -19.86 -2.95
N LYS A 913 -26.93 -19.27 -3.37
CA LYS A 913 -28.08 -19.97 -3.91
C LYS A 913 -27.78 -20.79 -5.18
N GLU A 914 -26.78 -20.36 -5.96
CA GLU A 914 -26.38 -21.06 -7.19
C GLU A 914 -25.62 -22.37 -6.90
N ILE A 915 -25.05 -22.51 -5.66
CA ILE A 915 -24.13 -23.60 -5.31
C ILE A 915 -24.57 -24.47 -4.12
N LEU A 916 -25.61 -24.04 -3.36
CA LEU A 916 -26.27 -24.80 -2.31
C LEU A 916 -27.29 -25.75 -2.89
#